data_b41d0095eb88e8682f414453bba285ed
#
_entry.id   b41d0095eb88e8682f414453bba285ed
#
_cell.length_a   1.000
_cell.length_b   1.000
_cell.length_c   1.000
_cell.angle_alpha   90.00
_cell.angle_beta   90.00
_cell.angle_gamma   90.00
#
_symmetry.space_group_name_H-M   'P 1'
#
loop_
_entity.id
_entity.type
_entity.pdbx_description
1 polymer ?
#
loop_
_entity_poly.entity_id
_entity_poly.type
_entity_poly.pdbx_seq_one_letter_code
_entity_poly.pdbx_strand_id
1 'polypeptide(L)'
;MPNYNYEALSPQDFEEVSRDLLQAEWNVALEAFKEGRDGGIDLRYATSPGNTVIVQCKHYAKSGFAALLRHLADSERPKIANLNPDRYVIVTTVGLTPGNKQSILQALSPYVKSPSDVFGANDLDGLLAKHPNVERANFKLWLTSASVIGRILHNAEVCQTEFEVERIRQRLPRFVQNQAYPRAKDILETARILVISGPPGIGKTTLAEMLLYSSLEEGYEPVVIQSEISEGKRLYRRESRQIFYYDDFLGQTFLGDRREYFGQNQDRAVVDFMEMVKRSSDSKFILTTREHILSSAIDLSERLDSSTVIRNRIVLELADYSFGDRARILYNHLYFSELSKAHKCEMLRGDFFLRVIRHPHFNPRLIEWLADLSRVRSVPAADYQRYVEDLLDNPERIWDHAYRTQIPEAGRCLLLALYTDGGASLHGLSFCFSELRGARAKRYNQQTEPNEFKTHLKILEGGFVAIGTRGVGFLNPSIKGYVGSVILGDPETYADIFNSAIRFKQIATLWRLSREIESPSKQLLSQLNSAAFISRLAALADGPTYVWIPSEEGEDIGHRIDYGAVERLRFLAEFCNVEHAEPGLDQLYDTMERLIADWRPQWVTLWDTPALVQEMATLDRFVAGRGATIRMLVLEKLLDALPHARSSHWRQLIDLPEATWGWQQRNGQKFFEGLRSYMNGGWRNDLDSCEDLYDRQKLVENLSALAQRKQRSRFFAAPLREARDEIAAIADQAEEPTRGTGSPNQNLPRSSLNESEVKSMFQTLLLDGS
;
A
#
# COMPACT_ATOMS: atom_id res chain seq x y z
N MET A 1 -3.49 8.81 41.84
CA MET A 1 -3.73 9.65 40.66
C MET A 1 -3.07 8.94 39.50
N PRO A 2 -3.64 8.95 38.29
CA PRO A 2 -2.94 8.43 37.14
C PRO A 2 -1.65 9.22 36.91
N ASN A 3 -0.56 8.55 36.66
CA ASN A 3 0.74 9.17 36.42
C ASN A 3 1.00 9.09 34.90
N TYR A 4 0.82 10.23 34.22
CA TYR A 4 0.99 10.28 32.76
C TYR A 4 2.45 10.43 32.36
N ASN A 5 2.84 9.79 31.27
CA ASN A 5 4.19 9.93 30.74
C ASN A 5 4.27 11.07 29.71
N TYR A 6 4.63 12.26 30.17
CA TYR A 6 4.78 13.43 29.31
C TYR A 6 6.00 13.35 28.36
N GLU A 7 6.94 12.42 28.58
CA GLU A 7 8.07 12.21 27.65
C GLU A 7 7.65 11.64 26.29
N ALA A 8 6.47 11.01 26.23
CA ALA A 8 5.89 10.50 25.01
C ALA A 8 5.27 11.59 24.12
N LEU A 9 5.11 12.81 24.64
CA LEU A 9 4.63 13.96 23.89
C LEU A 9 5.79 14.70 23.24
N SER A 10 5.58 15.19 22.03
CA SER A 10 6.44 16.23 21.47
C SER A 10 6.08 17.59 22.09
N PRO A 11 6.94 18.63 22.00
CA PRO A 11 6.59 19.98 22.42
C PRO A 11 5.24 20.45 21.85
N GLN A 12 4.99 20.19 20.59
CA GLN A 12 3.73 20.52 19.91
C GLN A 12 2.54 19.77 20.50
N ASP A 13 2.67 18.45 20.75
CA ASP A 13 1.61 17.67 21.41
C ASP A 13 1.32 18.24 22.80
N PHE A 14 2.35 18.66 23.54
CA PHE A 14 2.20 19.23 24.88
C PHE A 14 1.49 20.59 24.87
N GLU A 15 1.78 21.45 23.90
CA GLU A 15 1.06 22.72 23.71
C GLU A 15 -0.43 22.48 23.40
N GLU A 16 -0.74 21.55 22.52
CA GLU A 16 -2.12 21.18 22.16
C GLU A 16 -2.89 20.66 23.39
N VAL A 17 -2.28 19.75 24.16
CA VAL A 17 -2.87 19.24 25.41
C VAL A 17 -3.08 20.35 26.43
N SER A 18 -2.08 21.22 26.62
CA SER A 18 -2.14 22.32 27.56
C SER A 18 -3.24 23.32 27.21
N ARG A 19 -3.37 23.64 25.90
CA ARG A 19 -4.45 24.49 25.41
C ARG A 19 -5.82 23.90 25.71
N ASP A 20 -6.04 22.64 25.29
CA ASP A 20 -7.34 21.99 25.42
C ASP A 20 -7.73 21.86 26.91
N LEU A 21 -6.76 21.57 27.76
CA LEU A 21 -6.95 21.42 29.19
C LEU A 21 -7.29 22.75 29.88
N LEU A 22 -6.56 23.82 29.57
CA LEU A 22 -6.83 25.14 30.12
C LEU A 22 -8.11 25.76 29.56
N GLN A 23 -8.46 25.51 28.32
CA GLN A 23 -9.75 25.88 27.74
C GLN A 23 -10.91 25.21 28.49
N ALA A 24 -10.79 23.91 28.79
CA ALA A 24 -11.79 23.18 29.55
C ALA A 24 -11.90 23.67 31.01
N GLU A 25 -10.74 23.92 31.66
CA GLU A 25 -10.71 24.38 33.08
C GLU A 25 -11.24 25.81 33.25
N TRP A 26 -10.87 26.71 32.36
CA TRP A 26 -11.26 28.12 32.45
C TRP A 26 -12.56 28.43 31.73
N ASN A 27 -13.07 27.48 30.95
CA ASN A 27 -14.24 27.65 30.07
C ASN A 27 -14.14 28.87 29.14
N VAL A 28 -12.98 28.99 28.48
CA VAL A 28 -12.65 30.08 27.58
C VAL A 28 -11.99 29.52 26.29
N ALA A 29 -12.07 30.26 25.19
CA ALA A 29 -11.29 29.96 24.00
C ALA A 29 -9.92 30.65 24.11
N LEU A 30 -8.85 29.88 23.99
CA LEU A 30 -7.49 30.37 23.93
C LEU A 30 -7.07 30.49 22.45
N GLU A 31 -6.56 31.66 22.07
CA GLU A 31 -5.97 31.88 20.77
C GLU A 31 -4.57 31.25 20.73
N ALA A 32 -4.30 30.41 19.75
CA ALA A 32 -2.96 29.90 19.47
C ALA A 32 -2.29 30.83 18.43
N PHE A 33 -1.05 31.20 18.63
CA PHE A 33 -0.35 32.12 17.76
C PHE A 33 0.76 31.44 16.96
N LYS A 34 1.09 32.06 15.83
CA LYS A 34 2.24 31.66 15.03
C LYS A 34 3.53 32.09 15.74
N GLU A 35 4.38 31.14 16.04
CA GLU A 35 5.73 31.49 16.49
C GLU A 35 6.51 32.24 15.38
N GLY A 36 7.34 33.18 15.78
CA GLY A 36 8.35 33.80 14.91
C GLY A 36 8.29 35.32 14.75
N ARG A 37 7.14 35.99 14.95
CA ARG A 37 7.03 37.46 14.97
C ARG A 37 6.35 38.01 16.21
N ASP A 38 5.78 37.17 17.04
CA ASP A 38 4.91 37.58 18.16
C ASP A 38 5.61 37.45 19.51
N GLY A 39 6.93 37.41 19.54
CA GLY A 39 7.73 37.45 20.77
C GLY A 39 7.72 36.17 21.62
N GLY A 40 7.26 35.01 21.06
CA GLY A 40 7.28 33.73 21.76
C GLY A 40 6.05 33.50 22.64
N ILE A 41 4.86 33.82 22.15
CA ILE A 41 3.59 33.54 22.81
C ILE A 41 3.04 32.21 22.26
N ASP A 42 2.86 31.19 23.11
CA ASP A 42 2.25 29.94 22.69
C ASP A 42 0.72 30.08 22.62
N LEU A 43 0.09 30.61 23.70
CA LEU A 43 -1.35 30.79 23.78
C LEU A 43 -1.70 32.15 24.39
N ARG A 44 -2.78 32.77 23.93
CA ARG A 44 -3.28 34.06 24.49
C ARG A 44 -4.78 34.03 24.71
N TYR A 45 -5.19 34.73 25.75
CA TYR A 45 -6.58 35.11 25.98
C TYR A 45 -6.65 36.62 26.21
N ALA A 46 -7.45 37.32 25.41
CA ALA A 46 -7.66 38.74 25.56
C ALA A 46 -9.17 39.04 25.43
N THR A 47 -9.79 39.56 26.53
CA THR A 47 -11.21 39.95 26.53
C THR A 47 -11.42 41.43 26.24
N SER A 48 -10.41 42.25 26.50
CA SER A 48 -10.41 43.70 26.29
C SER A 48 -9.00 44.26 26.40
N PRO A 49 -8.71 45.48 25.88
CA PRO A 49 -7.46 46.15 26.17
C PRO A 49 -7.26 46.29 27.69
N GLY A 50 -6.16 45.76 28.23
CA GLY A 50 -5.86 45.74 29.65
C GLY A 50 -6.21 44.46 30.42
N ASN A 51 -6.64 43.39 29.72
CA ASN A 51 -6.83 42.07 30.33
C ASN A 51 -6.25 40.97 29.43
N THR A 52 -4.92 41.00 29.24
CA THR A 52 -4.19 40.06 28.40
C THR A 52 -3.54 38.96 29.26
N VAL A 53 -3.96 37.72 29.08
CA VAL A 53 -3.37 36.53 29.67
C VAL A 53 -2.57 35.84 28.63
N ILE A 54 -1.26 35.62 28.90
CA ILE A 54 -0.37 34.82 28.07
C ILE A 54 -0.06 33.52 28.77
N VAL A 55 -0.15 32.42 28.07
CA VAL A 55 0.22 31.08 28.53
C VAL A 55 1.42 30.61 27.75
N GLN A 56 2.44 30.19 28.46
CA GLN A 56 3.66 29.64 27.89
C GLN A 56 3.83 28.17 28.30
N CYS A 57 3.93 27.30 27.32
CA CYS A 57 4.14 25.86 27.49
C CYS A 57 5.63 25.53 27.41
N LYS A 58 6.14 24.79 28.38
CA LYS A 58 7.57 24.41 28.44
C LYS A 58 7.72 22.92 28.67
N HIS A 59 8.10 22.22 27.61
CA HIS A 59 8.33 20.77 27.63
C HIS A 59 9.77 20.48 28.07
N TYR A 60 9.98 20.12 29.35
CA TYR A 60 11.27 19.86 29.97
C TYR A 60 11.30 18.51 30.72
N ALA A 61 10.58 17.52 30.22
CA ALA A 61 10.45 16.23 30.89
C ALA A 61 11.81 15.55 31.15
N LYS A 62 12.75 15.66 30.20
CA LYS A 62 14.09 15.07 30.30
C LYS A 62 15.10 15.96 31.02
N SER A 63 14.98 17.27 30.91
CA SER A 63 16.01 18.22 31.36
C SER A 63 15.84 18.71 32.81
N GLY A 64 14.64 18.54 33.40
CA GLY A 64 14.35 18.81 34.79
C GLY A 64 14.23 20.29 35.17
N PHE A 65 14.00 20.53 36.47
CA PHE A 65 13.67 21.87 37.02
C PHE A 65 14.79 22.91 36.85
N ALA A 66 16.05 22.51 37.04
CA ALA A 66 17.17 23.47 36.98
C ALA A 66 17.35 24.06 35.57
N ALA A 67 17.17 23.24 34.55
CA ALA A 67 17.22 23.67 33.15
C ALA A 67 16.04 24.58 32.81
N LEU A 68 14.82 24.22 33.25
CA LEU A 68 13.62 25.03 33.11
C LEU A 68 13.79 26.41 33.72
N LEU A 69 14.23 26.48 34.99
CA LEU A 69 14.37 27.76 35.73
C LEU A 69 15.38 28.68 35.05
N ARG A 70 16.52 28.15 34.61
CA ARG A 70 17.53 28.88 33.86
C ARG A 70 16.97 29.46 32.55
N HIS A 71 16.27 28.65 31.80
CA HIS A 71 15.63 29.10 30.56
C HIS A 71 14.60 30.20 30.78
N LEU A 72 13.76 30.05 31.81
CA LEU A 72 12.77 31.07 32.19
C LEU A 72 13.43 32.40 32.56
N ALA A 73 14.51 32.35 33.32
CA ALA A 73 15.22 33.55 33.77
C ALA A 73 16.00 34.23 32.63
N ASP A 74 16.76 33.47 31.84
CA ASP A 74 17.68 33.99 30.86
C ASP A 74 17.06 34.33 29.50
N SER A 75 16.10 33.53 29.08
CA SER A 75 15.51 33.61 27.74
C SER A 75 14.07 34.14 27.72
N GLU A 76 13.22 33.70 28.64
CA GLU A 76 11.80 34.06 28.61
C GLU A 76 11.51 35.41 29.29
N ARG A 77 12.16 35.72 30.40
CA ARG A 77 11.94 37.00 31.13
C ARG A 77 12.13 38.24 30.26
N PRO A 78 13.16 38.34 29.39
CA PRO A 78 13.29 39.48 28.46
C PRO A 78 12.14 39.58 27.45
N LYS A 79 11.62 38.43 26.94
CA LYS A 79 10.48 38.41 26.04
C LYS A 79 9.19 38.87 26.73
N ILE A 80 8.95 38.37 27.94
CA ILE A 80 7.79 38.74 28.73
C ILE A 80 7.79 40.22 29.04
N ALA A 81 8.95 40.80 29.36
CA ALA A 81 9.09 42.23 29.59
C ALA A 81 8.71 43.09 28.39
N ASN A 82 9.02 42.64 27.19
CA ASN A 82 8.62 43.31 25.94
C ASN A 82 7.11 43.17 25.65
N LEU A 83 6.51 42.02 26.00
CA LEU A 83 5.10 41.77 25.82
C LEU A 83 4.21 42.44 26.85
N ASN A 84 4.73 42.68 28.06
CA ASN A 84 4.09 43.30 29.21
C ASN A 84 2.64 42.83 29.44
N PRO A 85 2.39 41.51 29.63
CA PRO A 85 1.07 40.96 29.82
C PRO A 85 0.50 41.31 31.23
N ASP A 86 -0.81 41.35 31.36
CA ASP A 86 -1.45 41.51 32.64
C ASP A 86 -1.33 40.30 33.55
N ARG A 87 -1.26 39.11 32.95
CA ARG A 87 -1.05 37.83 33.63
C ARG A 87 -0.25 36.90 32.73
N TYR A 88 0.77 36.28 33.30
CA TYR A 88 1.58 35.27 32.61
C TYR A 88 1.47 33.93 33.30
N VAL A 89 1.13 32.89 32.55
CA VAL A 89 0.91 31.53 33.03
C VAL A 89 1.95 30.62 32.46
N ILE A 90 2.58 29.82 33.32
CA ILE A 90 3.54 28.79 32.90
C ILE A 90 2.90 27.41 33.03
N VAL A 91 3.00 26.60 31.96
CA VAL A 91 2.64 25.19 31.93
C VAL A 91 3.88 24.37 31.60
N THR A 92 4.21 23.37 32.42
CA THR A 92 5.42 22.58 32.21
C THR A 92 5.22 21.11 32.53
N THR A 93 5.95 20.25 31.84
CA THR A 93 5.99 18.79 32.10
C THR A 93 6.84 18.43 33.32
N VAL A 94 7.49 19.39 33.96
CA VAL A 94 8.30 19.15 35.17
C VAL A 94 7.44 19.03 36.41
N GLY A 95 7.66 18.01 37.23
CA GLY A 95 7.08 17.93 38.57
C GLY A 95 7.62 19.06 39.46
N LEU A 96 6.70 19.89 40.04
CA LEU A 96 7.08 21.08 40.79
C LEU A 96 6.71 20.93 42.28
N THR A 97 7.69 21.23 43.14
CA THR A 97 7.43 21.43 44.58
C THR A 97 6.94 22.87 44.84
N PRO A 98 6.33 23.15 45.99
CA PRO A 98 5.97 24.53 46.39
C PRO A 98 7.16 25.50 46.30
N GLY A 99 8.37 25.05 46.69
CA GLY A 99 9.59 25.84 46.59
C GLY A 99 9.98 26.14 45.11
N ASN A 100 9.79 25.15 44.22
CA ASN A 100 10.05 25.34 42.81
C ASN A 100 9.10 26.39 42.17
N LYS A 101 7.80 26.34 42.52
CA LYS A 101 6.84 27.35 42.07
C LYS A 101 7.21 28.74 42.57
N GLN A 102 7.67 28.86 43.83
CA GLN A 102 8.15 30.12 44.38
C GLN A 102 9.38 30.67 43.66
N SER A 103 10.31 29.80 43.28
CA SER A 103 11.49 30.19 42.49
C SER A 103 11.12 30.71 41.09
N ILE A 104 10.13 30.10 40.45
CA ILE A 104 9.60 30.58 39.16
C ILE A 104 8.92 31.96 39.34
N LEU A 105 8.11 32.13 40.40
CA LEU A 105 7.51 33.43 40.71
C LEU A 105 8.57 34.53 40.83
N GLN A 106 9.64 34.27 41.61
CA GLN A 106 10.72 35.24 41.81
C GLN A 106 11.43 35.57 40.50
N ALA A 107 11.72 34.54 39.67
CA ALA A 107 12.40 34.71 38.42
C ALA A 107 11.61 35.54 37.40
N LEU A 108 10.27 35.42 37.40
CA LEU A 108 9.38 36.04 36.42
C LEU A 108 8.53 37.17 36.98
N SER A 109 8.82 37.64 38.21
CA SER A 109 8.18 38.82 38.78
C SER A 109 8.38 40.06 37.91
N PRO A 110 7.36 40.95 37.70
CA PRO A 110 6.01 40.97 38.31
C PRO A 110 4.91 40.26 37.49
N TYR A 111 5.25 39.54 36.44
CA TYR A 111 4.31 39.03 35.43
C TYR A 111 3.55 37.78 35.91
N VAL A 112 4.21 36.85 36.60
CA VAL A 112 3.58 35.70 37.25
C VAL A 112 3.14 36.16 38.64
N LYS A 113 1.82 36.21 38.88
CA LYS A 113 1.25 36.86 40.09
C LYS A 113 1.02 35.88 41.24
N SER A 114 0.82 34.62 40.95
CA SER A 114 0.44 33.61 41.96
C SER A 114 1.10 32.25 41.63
N PRO A 115 1.38 31.42 42.66
CA PRO A 115 1.75 30.02 42.44
C PRO A 115 0.73 29.23 41.61
N SER A 116 -0.56 29.67 41.61
CA SER A 116 -1.61 29.08 40.76
C SER A 116 -1.49 29.44 39.29
N ASP A 117 -0.58 30.34 38.88
CA ASP A 117 -0.23 30.64 37.50
C ASP A 117 0.86 29.70 36.96
N VAL A 118 1.32 28.75 37.80
CA VAL A 118 2.39 27.80 37.42
C VAL A 118 1.84 26.39 37.57
N PHE A 119 1.64 25.73 36.42
CA PHE A 119 1.15 24.36 36.32
C PHE A 119 2.32 23.42 36.05
N GLY A 120 2.63 22.52 36.97
CA GLY A 120 3.59 21.42 36.78
C GLY A 120 2.88 20.11 36.46
N ALA A 121 3.64 19.05 36.26
CA ALA A 121 3.13 17.74 35.90
C ALA A 121 1.98 17.25 36.83
N ASN A 122 2.16 17.40 38.17
CA ASN A 122 1.15 16.97 39.13
C ASN A 122 -0.16 17.80 39.05
N ASP A 123 -0.06 19.09 38.71
CA ASP A 123 -1.25 19.93 38.50
C ASP A 123 -1.99 19.50 37.25
N LEU A 124 -1.24 19.17 36.19
CA LEU A 124 -1.80 18.67 34.92
C LEU A 124 -2.48 17.32 35.11
N ASP A 125 -1.88 16.39 35.86
CA ASP A 125 -2.49 15.09 36.19
C ASP A 125 -3.84 15.29 36.92
N GLY A 126 -3.91 16.26 37.83
CA GLY A 126 -5.15 16.63 38.54
C GLY A 126 -6.21 17.20 37.58
N LEU A 127 -5.81 18.05 36.65
CA LEU A 127 -6.73 18.64 35.66
C LEU A 127 -7.22 17.61 34.66
N LEU A 128 -6.34 16.70 34.20
CA LEU A 128 -6.71 15.60 33.27
C LEU A 128 -7.75 14.66 33.93
N ALA A 129 -7.56 14.34 35.22
CA ALA A 129 -8.55 13.56 35.97
C ALA A 129 -9.91 14.27 36.09
N LYS A 130 -9.92 15.60 36.13
CA LYS A 130 -11.14 16.44 36.17
C LYS A 130 -11.80 16.57 34.78
N HIS A 131 -11.02 16.53 33.70
CA HIS A 131 -11.47 16.70 32.31
C HIS A 131 -11.21 15.46 31.44
N PRO A 132 -11.91 14.33 31.65
CA PRO A 132 -11.66 13.07 30.97
C PRO A 132 -11.89 13.15 29.43
N ASN A 133 -12.64 14.13 28.96
CA ASN A 133 -12.82 14.35 27.53
C ASN A 133 -11.53 14.85 26.84
N VAL A 134 -10.74 15.68 27.55
CA VAL A 134 -9.43 16.16 27.06
C VAL A 134 -8.44 15.03 27.08
N GLU A 135 -8.42 14.20 28.11
CA GLU A 135 -7.59 12.99 28.20
C GLU A 135 -7.87 12.09 27.00
N ARG A 136 -9.13 11.74 26.73
CA ARG A 136 -9.55 10.86 25.61
C ARG A 136 -9.21 11.44 24.24
N ALA A 137 -9.27 12.76 24.08
CA ALA A 137 -8.90 13.41 22.83
C ALA A 137 -7.39 13.33 22.53
N ASN A 138 -6.55 13.11 23.55
CA ASN A 138 -5.10 13.10 23.48
C ASN A 138 -4.53 11.71 23.74
N PHE A 139 -4.66 10.82 22.75
CA PHE A 139 -4.35 9.39 22.84
C PHE A 139 -2.94 9.05 23.36
N LYS A 140 -1.92 9.87 23.10
CA LYS A 140 -0.54 9.65 23.57
C LYS A 140 -0.44 9.68 25.10
N LEU A 141 -1.28 10.49 25.77
CA LEU A 141 -1.30 10.57 27.24
C LEU A 141 -1.79 9.28 27.86
N TRP A 142 -2.98 8.84 27.51
CA TRP A 142 -3.58 7.69 28.18
C TRP A 142 -2.96 6.36 27.73
N LEU A 143 -2.52 6.23 26.48
CA LEU A 143 -1.84 5.02 26.00
C LEU A 143 -0.50 4.75 26.69
N THR A 144 0.17 5.80 27.14
CA THR A 144 1.42 5.67 27.89
C THR A 144 1.21 5.52 29.39
N SER A 145 -0.03 5.56 29.86
CA SER A 145 -0.34 5.38 31.28
C SER A 145 -0.01 3.96 31.73
N ALA A 146 0.53 3.84 32.95
CA ALA A 146 0.89 2.55 33.54
C ALA A 146 -0.29 1.57 33.63
N SER A 147 -1.53 2.10 33.76
CA SER A 147 -2.75 1.30 33.85
C SER A 147 -3.16 0.68 32.52
N VAL A 148 -2.97 1.37 31.39
CA VAL A 148 -3.26 0.85 30.05
C VAL A 148 -2.16 -0.12 29.62
N ILE A 149 -0.90 0.25 29.83
CA ILE A 149 0.23 -0.66 29.58
C ILE A 149 0.11 -1.91 30.45
N GLY A 150 -0.27 -1.79 31.73
CA GLY A 150 -0.52 -2.92 32.61
C GLY A 150 -1.64 -3.84 32.14
N ARG A 151 -2.73 -3.30 31.56
CA ARG A 151 -3.80 -4.12 30.94
C ARG A 151 -3.34 -4.81 29.66
N ILE A 152 -2.57 -4.12 28.84
CA ILE A 152 -1.94 -4.73 27.64
C ILE A 152 -1.01 -5.87 28.08
N LEU A 153 -0.20 -5.66 29.13
CA LEU A 153 0.72 -6.66 29.68
C LEU A 153 0.00 -7.84 30.34
N HIS A 154 -1.05 -7.60 31.09
CA HIS A 154 -1.78 -8.67 31.78
C HIS A 154 -2.53 -9.59 30.82
N ASN A 155 -3.01 -9.05 29.70
CA ASN A 155 -3.59 -9.82 28.60
C ASN A 155 -2.51 -10.47 27.72
N ALA A 156 -1.29 -10.02 27.82
CA ALA A 156 -0.13 -10.52 27.06
C ALA A 156 0.53 -11.75 27.70
N GLU A 157 0.20 -12.14 28.92
CA GLU A 157 0.55 -13.47 29.46
C GLU A 157 0.00 -14.62 28.58
N VAL A 158 -1.01 -14.33 27.74
CA VAL A 158 -1.53 -15.25 26.74
C VAL A 158 -0.76 -15.18 25.39
N CYS A 159 0.03 -14.10 25.14
CA CYS A 159 0.73 -13.83 23.88
C CYS A 159 2.12 -13.22 24.11
N GLN A 160 3.20 -13.99 24.20
CA GLN A 160 4.65 -13.70 24.07
C GLN A 160 5.11 -12.23 24.01
N THR A 161 5.55 -11.47 25.18
CA THR A 161 5.17 -10.11 25.02
C THR A 161 5.88 -8.95 25.71
N GLU A 162 7.03 -9.15 26.31
CA GLU A 162 7.88 -7.99 26.67
C GLU A 162 8.37 -7.22 25.42
N PHE A 163 8.66 -7.95 24.35
CA PHE A 163 9.11 -7.35 23.10
C PHE A 163 8.04 -6.52 22.39
N GLU A 164 6.77 -6.93 22.44
CA GLU A 164 5.66 -6.20 21.83
C GLU A 164 5.37 -4.88 22.55
N VAL A 165 5.46 -4.87 23.89
CA VAL A 165 5.26 -3.66 24.69
C VAL A 165 6.33 -2.62 24.43
N GLU A 166 7.58 -3.04 24.33
CA GLU A 166 8.66 -2.12 24.01
C GLU A 166 8.50 -1.57 22.59
N ARG A 167 8.08 -2.38 21.64
CA ARG A 167 7.76 -1.96 20.27
C ARG A 167 6.64 -0.91 20.25
N ILE A 168 5.60 -1.09 21.05
CA ILE A 168 4.50 -0.14 21.19
C ILE A 168 5.01 1.18 21.78
N ARG A 169 5.76 1.14 22.87
CA ARG A 169 6.33 2.34 23.51
C ARG A 169 7.17 3.18 22.55
N GLN A 170 7.92 2.52 21.66
CA GLN A 170 8.76 3.21 20.67
C GLN A 170 7.96 3.81 19.50
N ARG A 171 6.84 3.18 19.10
CA ARG A 171 6.03 3.62 17.97
C ARG A 171 5.02 4.71 18.33
N LEU A 172 4.40 4.61 19.50
CA LEU A 172 3.36 5.53 19.95
C LEU A 172 3.71 7.02 19.87
N PRO A 173 4.90 7.47 20.36
CA PRO A 173 5.26 8.88 20.29
C PRO A 173 5.35 9.42 18.86
N ARG A 174 5.68 8.55 17.89
CA ARG A 174 5.85 8.91 16.48
C ARG A 174 4.53 8.95 15.70
N PHE A 175 3.47 8.36 16.24
CA PHE A 175 2.18 8.28 15.58
C PHE A 175 1.54 9.67 15.42
N VAL A 176 0.91 9.86 14.24
CA VAL A 176 0.11 11.05 13.91
C VAL A 176 -1.27 10.61 13.48
N GLN A 177 -2.29 11.12 14.13
CA GLN A 177 -3.68 10.89 13.70
C GLN A 177 -3.96 11.65 12.41
N ASN A 178 -4.20 10.91 11.34
CA ASN A 178 -4.64 11.45 10.05
C ASN A 178 -6.17 11.44 9.94
N GLN A 179 -6.70 11.90 8.83
CA GLN A 179 -8.16 11.95 8.57
C GLN A 179 -8.81 10.56 8.51
N ALA A 180 -8.04 9.49 8.27
CA ALA A 180 -8.56 8.13 8.24
C ALA A 180 -8.91 7.61 9.65
N TYR A 181 -8.23 8.07 10.72
CA TYR A 181 -8.45 7.58 12.09
C TYR A 181 -9.90 7.77 12.58
N PRO A 182 -10.50 8.99 12.55
CA PRO A 182 -11.87 9.18 13.01
C PRO A 182 -12.87 8.39 12.15
N ARG A 183 -12.67 8.28 10.84
CA ARG A 183 -13.51 7.48 9.94
C ARG A 183 -13.42 5.99 10.29
N ALA A 184 -12.19 5.48 10.53
CA ALA A 184 -11.95 4.11 10.92
C ALA A 184 -12.59 3.78 12.27
N LYS A 185 -12.50 4.70 13.23
CA LYS A 185 -13.13 4.56 14.54
C LYS A 185 -14.66 4.51 14.42
N ASP A 186 -15.26 5.38 13.64
CA ASP A 186 -16.69 5.41 13.41
C ASP A 186 -17.21 4.11 12.77
N ILE A 187 -16.51 3.59 11.77
CA ILE A 187 -16.83 2.29 11.15
C ILE A 187 -16.72 1.16 12.18
N LEU A 188 -15.65 1.13 12.98
CA LEU A 188 -15.44 0.09 13.98
C LEU A 188 -16.52 0.12 15.07
N GLU A 189 -16.98 1.31 15.47
CA GLU A 189 -18.07 1.47 16.47
C GLU A 189 -19.44 1.08 15.92
N THR A 190 -19.73 1.47 14.66
CA THR A 190 -21.05 1.26 14.07
C THR A 190 -21.19 -0.15 13.48
N ALA A 191 -20.20 -0.60 12.72
CA ALA A 191 -20.23 -1.89 12.02
C ALA A 191 -19.53 -3.02 12.77
N ARG A 192 -18.73 -2.71 13.82
CA ARG A 192 -17.94 -3.65 14.64
C ARG A 192 -16.84 -4.40 13.89
N ILE A 193 -16.78 -4.23 12.58
CA ILE A 193 -15.79 -4.83 11.70
C ILE A 193 -15.14 -3.70 10.91
N LEU A 194 -13.82 -3.71 10.85
CA LEU A 194 -13.05 -2.78 10.07
C LEU A 194 -11.98 -3.51 9.26
N VAL A 195 -11.95 -3.27 7.96
CA VAL A 195 -10.90 -3.73 7.05
C VAL A 195 -10.06 -2.53 6.63
N ILE A 196 -8.76 -2.56 6.91
CA ILE A 196 -7.81 -1.51 6.53
C ILE A 196 -6.93 -2.04 5.40
N SER A 197 -7.02 -1.45 4.22
CA SER A 197 -6.18 -1.81 3.08
C SER A 197 -5.35 -0.62 2.59
N GLY A 198 -4.37 -0.86 1.72
CA GLY A 198 -3.54 0.18 1.12
C GLY A 198 -2.12 -0.26 0.83
N PRO A 199 -1.28 0.63 0.25
CA PRO A 199 0.10 0.33 -0.13
C PRO A 199 0.98 -0.07 1.07
N PRO A 200 2.06 -0.81 0.84
CA PRO A 200 3.06 -1.11 1.88
C PRO A 200 3.67 0.17 2.48
N GLY A 201 3.87 0.17 3.80
CA GLY A 201 4.52 1.29 4.50
C GLY A 201 3.65 2.52 4.75
N ILE A 202 2.39 2.54 4.31
CA ILE A 202 1.47 3.68 4.46
C ILE A 202 0.93 3.88 5.89
N GLY A 203 1.14 2.93 6.79
CA GLY A 203 0.70 3.04 8.19
C GLY A 203 -0.54 2.22 8.57
N LYS A 204 -0.93 1.19 7.78
CA LYS A 204 -2.08 0.32 8.07
C LYS A 204 -2.03 -0.33 9.46
N THR A 205 -0.93 -1.04 9.74
CA THR A 205 -0.67 -1.69 11.03
C THR A 205 -0.72 -0.67 12.16
N THR A 206 -0.13 0.51 11.96
CA THR A 206 -0.13 1.58 12.98
C THR A 206 -1.53 2.10 13.26
N LEU A 207 -2.36 2.32 12.23
CA LEU A 207 -3.75 2.72 12.41
C LEU A 207 -4.56 1.63 13.14
N ALA A 208 -4.38 0.36 12.77
CA ALA A 208 -5.04 -0.76 13.42
C ALA A 208 -4.66 -0.90 14.89
N GLU A 209 -3.36 -0.80 15.21
CA GLU A 209 -2.84 -0.82 16.58
C GLU A 209 -3.44 0.32 17.41
N MET A 210 -3.56 1.54 16.86
CA MET A 210 -4.17 2.67 17.56
C MET A 210 -5.65 2.44 17.89
N LEU A 211 -6.40 1.85 16.97
CA LEU A 211 -7.81 1.50 17.19
C LEU A 211 -7.95 0.35 18.18
N LEU A 212 -7.05 -0.63 18.13
CA LEU A 212 -6.96 -1.71 19.11
C LEU A 212 -6.79 -1.12 20.51
N TYR A 213 -5.80 -0.23 20.70
CA TYR A 213 -5.53 0.39 22.00
C TYR A 213 -6.69 1.26 22.49
N SER A 214 -7.35 2.01 21.60
CA SER A 214 -8.56 2.76 21.94
C SER A 214 -9.67 1.84 22.48
N SER A 215 -9.82 0.66 21.89
CA SER A 215 -10.81 -0.32 22.35
C SER A 215 -10.42 -0.99 23.68
N LEU A 216 -9.12 -1.15 23.96
CA LEU A 216 -8.65 -1.64 25.27
C LEU A 216 -9.02 -0.69 26.41
N GLU A 217 -8.97 0.63 26.16
CA GLU A 217 -9.43 1.63 27.13
C GLU A 217 -10.93 1.50 27.41
N GLU A 218 -11.71 1.19 26.39
CA GLU A 218 -13.15 0.95 26.51
C GLU A 218 -13.48 -0.38 27.23
N GLY A 219 -12.46 -1.14 27.67
CA GLY A 219 -12.60 -2.38 28.42
C GLY A 219 -12.73 -3.63 27.55
N TYR A 220 -12.33 -3.57 26.27
CA TYR A 220 -12.24 -4.76 25.42
C TYR A 220 -10.96 -5.55 25.72
N GLU A 221 -11.05 -6.88 25.71
CA GLU A 221 -9.91 -7.78 25.77
C GLU A 221 -9.35 -8.02 24.35
N PRO A 222 -8.03 -7.86 24.12
CA PRO A 222 -7.44 -8.09 22.81
C PRO A 222 -7.28 -9.57 22.51
N VAL A 223 -7.61 -9.97 21.29
CA VAL A 223 -7.34 -11.30 20.75
C VAL A 223 -6.60 -11.14 19.43
N VAL A 224 -5.26 -11.38 19.45
CA VAL A 224 -4.44 -11.29 18.26
C VAL A 224 -4.46 -12.64 17.53
N ILE A 225 -4.89 -12.61 16.27
CA ILE A 225 -4.90 -13.78 15.38
C ILE A 225 -3.58 -13.77 14.63
N GLN A 226 -2.78 -14.83 14.80
CA GLN A 226 -1.42 -14.89 14.25
C GLN A 226 -1.35 -15.59 12.89
N SER A 227 -2.07 -16.67 12.69
CA SER A 227 -1.97 -17.49 11.48
C SER A 227 -3.30 -17.75 10.79
N GLU A 228 -4.32 -18.15 11.52
CA GLU A 228 -5.59 -18.59 10.95
C GLU A 228 -6.80 -17.99 11.70
N ILE A 229 -7.85 -17.65 10.94
CA ILE A 229 -9.09 -17.13 11.53
C ILE A 229 -9.77 -18.12 12.50
N SER A 230 -9.46 -19.41 12.39
CA SER A 230 -9.89 -20.45 13.31
C SER A 230 -9.43 -20.22 14.76
N GLU A 231 -8.29 -19.51 14.94
CA GLU A 231 -7.80 -19.09 16.27
C GLU A 231 -8.78 -18.14 16.93
N GLY A 232 -9.27 -17.13 16.17
CA GLY A 232 -10.29 -16.20 16.65
C GLY A 232 -11.58 -16.90 17.06
N LYS A 233 -12.03 -17.89 16.26
CA LYS A 233 -13.23 -18.69 16.59
C LYS A 233 -13.06 -19.49 17.89
N ARG A 234 -11.88 -20.04 18.14
CA ARG A 234 -11.60 -20.83 19.37
C ARG A 234 -11.55 -19.94 20.63
N LEU A 235 -11.05 -18.72 20.48
CA LEU A 235 -10.89 -17.77 21.59
C LEU A 235 -12.12 -16.88 21.82
N TYR A 236 -13.14 -16.99 20.98
CA TYR A 236 -14.38 -16.22 21.09
C TYR A 236 -15.18 -16.62 22.34
N ARG A 237 -15.58 -15.63 23.16
CA ARG A 237 -16.41 -15.77 24.36
C ARG A 237 -17.63 -14.86 24.26
N ARG A 238 -18.83 -15.42 24.38
CA ARG A 238 -20.10 -14.68 24.20
C ARG A 238 -20.35 -13.56 25.22
N GLU A 239 -19.81 -13.68 26.42
CA GLU A 239 -20.10 -12.75 27.54
C GLU A 239 -18.92 -11.83 27.85
N SER A 240 -17.91 -11.77 26.99
CA SER A 240 -16.73 -10.95 27.17
C SER A 240 -16.62 -9.90 26.07
N ARG A 241 -16.26 -8.67 26.47
CA ARG A 241 -15.91 -7.63 25.50
C ARG A 241 -14.58 -7.97 24.86
N GLN A 242 -14.57 -8.39 23.60
CA GLN A 242 -13.36 -8.82 22.89
C GLN A 242 -13.16 -7.99 21.64
N ILE A 243 -11.89 -7.61 21.38
CA ILE A 243 -11.47 -7.05 20.11
C ILE A 243 -10.47 -7.97 19.44
N PHE A 244 -10.85 -8.48 18.27
CA PHE A 244 -10.01 -9.35 17.47
C PHE A 244 -9.17 -8.50 16.51
N TYR A 245 -7.91 -8.84 16.39
CA TYR A 245 -6.97 -8.16 15.50
C TYR A 245 -6.22 -9.18 14.65
N TYR A 246 -6.28 -9.00 13.34
CA TYR A 246 -5.56 -9.83 12.37
C TYR A 246 -4.73 -8.93 11.45
N ASP A 247 -3.41 -8.91 11.64
CA ASP A 247 -2.49 -8.10 10.84
C ASP A 247 -2.05 -8.86 9.59
N ASP A 248 -1.92 -8.12 8.49
CA ASP A 248 -1.48 -8.58 7.17
C ASP A 248 -2.20 -9.87 6.71
N PHE A 249 -3.54 -9.86 6.83
CA PHE A 249 -4.40 -10.95 6.39
C PHE A 249 -4.05 -11.37 4.96
N LEU A 250 -3.87 -12.66 4.73
CA LEU A 250 -3.40 -13.24 3.48
C LEU A 250 -1.94 -12.90 3.11
N GLY A 251 -1.19 -12.15 3.92
CA GLY A 251 0.23 -11.86 3.67
C GLY A 251 1.18 -12.96 4.16
N GLN A 252 0.81 -13.69 5.20
CA GLN A 252 1.70 -14.68 5.84
C GLN A 252 1.42 -16.15 5.48
N THR A 253 0.25 -16.47 4.91
CA THR A 253 -0.22 -17.86 4.86
C THR A 253 -0.13 -18.57 3.50
N PHE A 254 0.48 -17.96 2.48
CA PHE A 254 0.45 -18.47 1.10
C PHE A 254 1.70 -19.25 0.67
N LEU A 255 2.07 -20.30 1.42
CA LEU A 255 3.15 -21.23 1.04
C LEU A 255 2.66 -22.60 0.51
N GLY A 256 1.36 -22.77 0.32
CA GLY A 256 0.74 -24.00 -0.19
C GLY A 256 -0.03 -23.81 -1.49
N ASP A 257 -0.40 -24.92 -2.15
CA ASP A 257 -1.13 -24.95 -3.41
C ASP A 257 -2.40 -24.09 -3.36
N ARG A 258 -2.58 -23.23 -4.38
CA ARG A 258 -3.49 -22.08 -4.39
C ARG A 258 -4.98 -22.40 -4.27
N ARG A 259 -5.42 -23.61 -4.61
CA ARG A 259 -6.81 -24.04 -4.50
C ARG A 259 -7.14 -24.66 -3.16
N GLU A 260 -6.18 -25.24 -2.46
CA GLU A 260 -6.42 -25.81 -1.14
C GLU A 260 -6.64 -24.77 -0.05
N TYR A 261 -6.02 -23.60 -0.13
CA TYR A 261 -6.16 -22.54 0.89
C TYR A 261 -7.33 -21.58 0.62
N PHE A 262 -7.66 -21.28 -0.64
CA PHE A 262 -8.95 -20.64 -1.01
C PHE A 262 -10.02 -21.65 -1.41
N GLY A 263 -9.71 -22.94 -1.43
CA GLY A 263 -10.66 -24.00 -1.59
C GLY A 263 -11.71 -23.95 -0.48
N GLN A 264 -12.87 -23.41 -0.83
CA GLN A 264 -14.19 -23.53 -0.19
C GLN A 264 -14.32 -23.26 1.32
N ASN A 265 -13.27 -23.22 2.15
CA ASN A 265 -13.41 -23.20 3.61
C ASN A 265 -12.83 -21.98 4.33
N GLN A 266 -11.82 -21.26 3.81
CA GLN A 266 -11.21 -20.15 4.53
C GLN A 266 -11.90 -18.81 4.30
N ASP A 267 -12.28 -18.49 3.08
CA ASP A 267 -13.15 -17.35 2.76
C ASP A 267 -14.48 -17.47 3.50
N ARG A 268 -15.06 -18.66 3.51
CA ARG A 268 -16.23 -18.98 4.34
C ARG A 268 -15.92 -18.79 5.83
N ALA A 269 -14.78 -19.25 6.30
CA ALA A 269 -14.40 -19.12 7.71
C ALA A 269 -14.25 -17.66 8.15
N VAL A 270 -13.68 -16.79 7.28
CA VAL A 270 -13.55 -15.34 7.54
C VAL A 270 -14.91 -14.67 7.53
N VAL A 271 -15.72 -14.92 6.50
CA VAL A 271 -17.07 -14.35 6.41
C VAL A 271 -17.94 -14.81 7.59
N ASP A 272 -17.93 -16.11 7.91
CA ASP A 272 -18.65 -16.64 9.09
C ASP A 272 -18.17 -16.01 10.40
N PHE A 273 -16.86 -15.74 10.53
CA PHE A 273 -16.31 -15.06 11.71
C PHE A 273 -16.74 -13.60 11.77
N MET A 274 -16.70 -12.88 10.65
CA MET A 274 -17.21 -11.52 10.56
C MET A 274 -18.70 -11.45 10.91
N GLU A 275 -19.51 -12.37 10.40
CA GLU A 275 -20.94 -12.48 10.75
C GLU A 275 -21.16 -12.77 12.24
N MET A 276 -20.29 -13.61 12.83
CA MET A 276 -20.34 -13.91 14.26
C MET A 276 -20.04 -12.65 15.09
N VAL A 277 -18.99 -11.91 14.76
CA VAL A 277 -18.64 -10.65 15.42
C VAL A 277 -19.73 -9.60 15.23
N LYS A 278 -20.28 -9.46 14.03
CA LYS A 278 -21.37 -8.53 13.73
C LYS A 278 -22.62 -8.75 14.57
N ARG A 279 -22.96 -10.02 14.85
CA ARG A 279 -24.10 -10.40 15.68
C ARG A 279 -23.85 -10.22 17.19
N SER A 280 -22.60 -10.07 17.60
CA SER A 280 -22.22 -9.87 18.99
C SER A 280 -22.39 -8.41 19.39
N SER A 281 -22.97 -8.12 20.57
CA SER A 281 -22.98 -6.77 21.14
C SER A 281 -21.62 -6.34 21.70
N ASP A 282 -20.75 -7.28 22.00
CA ASP A 282 -19.55 -7.08 22.80
C ASP A 282 -18.25 -7.48 22.11
N SER A 283 -18.28 -7.64 20.77
CA SER A 283 -17.09 -8.01 20.00
C SER A 283 -16.82 -7.00 18.88
N LYS A 284 -15.54 -6.74 18.61
CA LYS A 284 -15.04 -5.94 17.50
C LYS A 284 -13.98 -6.73 16.73
N PHE A 285 -13.80 -6.43 15.43
CA PHE A 285 -12.78 -7.08 14.60
C PHE A 285 -12.08 -6.06 13.70
N ILE A 286 -10.75 -6.03 13.77
CA ILE A 286 -9.89 -5.22 12.90
C ILE A 286 -9.03 -6.18 12.07
N LEU A 287 -9.02 -5.96 10.76
CA LEU A 287 -8.24 -6.72 9.80
C LEU A 287 -7.44 -5.75 8.95
N THR A 288 -6.13 -5.97 8.84
CA THR A 288 -5.31 -5.25 7.87
C THR A 288 -4.92 -6.14 6.71
N THR A 289 -4.82 -5.58 5.51
CA THR A 289 -4.42 -6.32 4.32
C THR A 289 -3.83 -5.37 3.28
N ARG A 290 -3.28 -5.94 2.21
CA ARG A 290 -2.80 -5.16 1.05
C ARG A 290 -3.91 -5.05 0.03
N GLU A 291 -4.01 -3.89 -0.61
CA GLU A 291 -5.07 -3.59 -1.58
C GLU A 291 -5.20 -4.66 -2.67
N HIS A 292 -4.07 -5.01 -3.31
CA HIS A 292 -4.07 -6.01 -4.38
C HIS A 292 -4.40 -7.43 -3.89
N ILE A 293 -4.09 -7.76 -2.63
CA ILE A 293 -4.46 -9.04 -2.02
C ILE A 293 -5.96 -9.09 -1.77
N LEU A 294 -6.51 -8.01 -1.22
CA LEU A 294 -7.94 -7.91 -0.97
C LEU A 294 -8.75 -7.95 -2.27
N SER A 295 -8.35 -7.18 -3.29
CA SER A 295 -9.00 -7.19 -4.60
C SER A 295 -8.96 -8.57 -5.24
N SER A 296 -7.80 -9.26 -5.16
CA SER A 296 -7.68 -10.63 -5.67
C SER A 296 -8.54 -11.64 -4.90
N ALA A 297 -8.68 -11.46 -3.59
CA ALA A 297 -9.53 -12.31 -2.77
C ALA A 297 -11.03 -12.11 -3.09
N ILE A 298 -11.43 -10.86 -3.33
CA ILE A 298 -12.79 -10.48 -3.75
C ILE A 298 -13.08 -11.07 -5.13
N ASP A 299 -12.17 -10.93 -6.10
CA ASP A 299 -12.31 -11.47 -7.46
C ASP A 299 -12.42 -13.01 -7.49
N LEU A 300 -11.92 -13.70 -6.48
CA LEU A 300 -11.93 -15.15 -6.37
C LEU A 300 -13.09 -15.71 -5.53
N SER A 301 -13.74 -14.88 -4.73
CA SER A 301 -14.80 -15.28 -3.82
C SER A 301 -16.00 -14.34 -3.92
N GLU A 302 -17.06 -14.80 -4.59
CA GLU A 302 -18.36 -14.11 -4.65
C GLU A 302 -18.93 -13.79 -3.26
N ARG A 303 -18.60 -14.59 -2.25
CA ARG A 303 -19.02 -14.38 -0.87
C ARG A 303 -18.29 -13.21 -0.21
N LEU A 304 -17.03 -12.97 -0.55
CA LEU A 304 -16.29 -11.80 -0.09
C LEU A 304 -16.78 -10.54 -0.80
N ASP A 305 -17.13 -10.62 -2.07
CA ASP A 305 -17.68 -9.52 -2.86
C ASP A 305 -19.04 -9.04 -2.34
N SER A 306 -19.95 -9.98 -2.07
CA SER A 306 -21.27 -9.69 -1.50
C SER A 306 -21.26 -9.38 0.00
N SER A 307 -20.10 -9.50 0.66
CA SER A 307 -19.97 -9.47 2.10
C SER A 307 -19.83 -8.04 2.67
N THR A 308 -19.95 -7.98 3.99
CA THR A 308 -19.69 -6.80 4.83
C THR A 308 -18.26 -6.24 4.66
N VAL A 309 -17.32 -6.98 4.03
CA VAL A 309 -15.90 -6.61 3.84
C VAL A 309 -15.76 -5.31 3.06
N ILE A 310 -16.46 -5.20 1.93
CA ILE A 310 -16.35 -4.00 1.06
C ILE A 310 -16.97 -2.78 1.73
N ARG A 311 -18.10 -2.94 2.42
CA ARG A 311 -18.81 -1.83 3.06
C ARG A 311 -18.07 -1.23 4.25
N ASN A 312 -17.28 -2.05 4.94
CA ASN A 312 -16.56 -1.66 6.17
C ASN A 312 -15.05 -1.50 5.91
N ARG A 313 -14.68 -1.19 4.68
CA ARG A 313 -13.31 -1.03 4.25
C ARG A 313 -12.88 0.43 4.28
N ILE A 314 -11.68 0.66 4.78
CA ILE A 314 -10.92 1.90 4.58
C ILE A 314 -9.68 1.59 3.75
N VAL A 315 -9.51 2.31 2.65
CA VAL A 315 -8.27 2.32 1.86
C VAL A 315 -7.43 3.50 2.34
N LEU A 316 -6.23 3.21 2.86
CA LEU A 316 -5.27 4.25 3.22
C LEU A 316 -4.43 4.63 1.99
N GLU A 317 -4.42 5.92 1.68
CA GLU A 317 -3.64 6.49 0.59
C GLU A 317 -2.76 7.64 1.07
N LEU A 318 -1.79 8.05 0.25
CA LEU A 318 -0.96 9.22 0.56
C LEU A 318 -1.80 10.52 0.63
N ALA A 319 -2.92 10.57 -0.09
CA ALA A 319 -3.86 11.68 -0.06
C ALA A 319 -4.57 11.86 1.30
N ASP A 320 -4.62 10.80 2.13
CA ASP A 320 -5.18 10.89 3.49
C ASP A 320 -4.27 11.67 4.46
N TYR A 321 -3.03 11.94 4.06
CA TYR A 321 -2.08 12.73 4.84
C TYR A 321 -2.02 14.16 4.33
N SER A 322 -2.60 15.08 5.07
CA SER A 322 -2.47 16.51 4.81
C SER A 322 -1.01 16.97 4.90
N PHE A 323 -0.71 18.18 4.40
CA PHE A 323 0.61 18.77 4.55
C PHE A 323 1.03 18.84 6.04
N GLY A 324 0.12 19.18 6.94
CA GLY A 324 0.36 19.20 8.38
C GLY A 324 0.64 17.81 8.95
N ASP A 325 -0.07 16.77 8.49
CA ASP A 325 0.18 15.40 8.96
C ASP A 325 1.55 14.89 8.53
N ARG A 326 1.95 15.14 7.28
CA ARG A 326 3.30 14.81 6.79
C ARG A 326 4.38 15.55 7.58
N ALA A 327 4.16 16.82 7.90
CA ALA A 327 5.06 17.61 8.71
C ALA A 327 5.21 17.02 10.12
N ARG A 328 4.11 16.68 10.78
CA ARG A 328 4.12 16.04 12.11
C ARG A 328 4.78 14.66 12.08
N ILE A 329 4.55 13.86 11.04
CA ILE A 329 5.21 12.55 10.89
C ILE A 329 6.73 12.75 10.82
N LEU A 330 7.21 13.63 9.95
CA LEU A 330 8.65 13.91 9.84
C LEU A 330 9.22 14.46 11.14
N TYR A 331 8.54 15.42 11.74
CA TYR A 331 8.96 16.04 13.01
C TYR A 331 9.04 15.00 14.14
N ASN A 332 7.99 14.18 14.36
CA ASN A 332 7.99 13.18 15.42
C ASN A 332 9.08 12.13 15.24
N HIS A 333 9.30 11.67 14.00
CA HIS A 333 10.38 10.74 13.73
C HIS A 333 11.76 11.32 14.02
N LEU A 334 12.00 12.58 13.68
CA LEU A 334 13.26 13.26 13.98
C LEU A 334 13.41 13.59 15.47
N TYR A 335 12.34 14.07 16.13
CA TYR A 335 12.36 14.44 17.54
C TYR A 335 12.65 13.22 18.45
N PHE A 336 11.95 12.12 18.22
CA PHE A 336 12.14 10.88 18.97
C PHE A 336 13.26 9.98 18.43
N SER A 337 14.07 10.46 17.48
CA SER A 337 15.24 9.73 16.97
C SER A 337 16.48 9.96 17.82
N GLU A 338 17.40 9.00 17.75
CA GLU A 338 18.74 9.10 18.32
C GLU A 338 19.73 9.84 17.41
N LEU A 339 19.24 10.49 16.34
CA LEU A 339 20.09 11.26 15.43
C LEU A 339 20.84 12.37 16.15
N SER A 340 22.10 12.56 15.79
CA SER A 340 22.92 13.62 16.37
C SER A 340 22.33 15.01 16.06
N LYS A 341 22.59 15.96 16.94
CA LYS A 341 22.18 17.36 16.77
C LYS A 341 22.64 17.92 15.41
N ALA A 342 23.81 17.51 14.92
CA ALA A 342 24.34 17.93 13.64
C ALA A 342 23.46 17.49 12.47
N HIS A 343 22.97 16.24 12.46
CA HIS A 343 22.04 15.76 11.43
C HIS A 343 20.70 16.49 11.49
N LYS A 344 20.17 16.73 12.70
CA LYS A 344 18.93 17.51 12.90
C LYS A 344 19.09 18.96 12.40
N CYS A 345 20.27 19.59 12.62
CA CYS A 345 20.58 20.92 12.08
C CYS A 345 20.56 20.94 10.55
N GLU A 346 21.08 19.90 9.90
CA GLU A 346 21.05 19.82 8.43
C GLU A 346 19.60 19.72 7.91
N MET A 347 18.71 19.02 8.60
CA MET A 347 17.28 18.98 8.23
C MET A 347 16.65 20.38 8.28
N LEU A 348 17.07 21.24 9.21
CA LEU A 348 16.56 22.61 9.34
C LEU A 348 17.23 23.60 8.38
N ARG A 349 18.47 23.33 7.93
CA ARG A 349 19.24 24.24 7.07
C ARG A 349 18.53 24.49 5.75
N GLY A 350 18.22 25.77 5.46
CA GLY A 350 17.54 26.17 4.22
C GLY A 350 16.12 25.64 4.10
N ASP A 351 15.46 25.39 5.22
CA ASP A 351 14.09 24.83 5.26
C ASP A 351 13.98 23.48 4.51
N PHE A 352 15.03 22.67 4.54
CA PHE A 352 15.11 21.40 3.79
C PHE A 352 13.96 20.47 4.12
N PHE A 353 13.49 20.42 5.38
CA PHE A 353 12.33 19.64 5.79
C PHE A 353 11.08 19.93 4.95
N LEU A 354 10.87 21.16 4.44
CA LEU A 354 9.74 21.47 3.57
C LEU A 354 9.81 20.72 2.22
N ARG A 355 11.02 20.53 1.68
CA ARG A 355 11.24 19.72 0.47
C ARG A 355 10.88 18.27 0.72
N VAL A 356 11.28 17.72 1.87
CA VAL A 356 10.96 16.36 2.29
C VAL A 356 9.44 16.17 2.43
N ILE A 357 8.75 17.09 3.14
CA ILE A 357 7.29 17.03 3.35
C ILE A 357 6.51 17.06 2.03
N ARG A 358 6.97 17.87 1.07
CA ARG A 358 6.32 18.05 -0.25
C ARG A 358 6.73 17.02 -1.29
N HIS A 359 7.66 16.14 -0.96
CA HIS A 359 8.20 15.20 -1.92
C HIS A 359 7.10 14.24 -2.41
N PRO A 360 6.99 13.95 -3.75
CA PRO A 360 5.96 13.08 -4.29
C PRO A 360 6.06 11.64 -3.78
N HIS A 361 7.27 11.17 -3.46
CA HIS A 361 7.51 9.85 -2.88
C HIS A 361 7.53 9.86 -1.35
N PHE A 362 6.95 10.88 -0.70
CA PHE A 362 6.81 10.88 0.76
C PHE A 362 6.08 9.61 1.20
N ASN A 363 6.70 8.87 2.14
CA ASN A 363 6.12 7.65 2.69
C ASN A 363 6.55 7.53 4.16
N PRO A 364 5.64 7.26 5.11
CA PRO A 364 6.00 7.13 6.53
C PRO A 364 7.14 6.17 6.81
N ARG A 365 7.26 5.08 6.05
CA ARG A 365 8.37 4.12 6.19
C ARG A 365 9.71 4.70 5.76
N LEU A 366 9.75 5.53 4.70
CA LEU A 366 10.97 6.25 4.31
C LEU A 366 11.37 7.24 5.38
N ILE A 367 10.40 7.93 6.00
CA ILE A 367 10.65 8.86 7.11
C ILE A 367 11.19 8.13 8.34
N GLU A 368 10.67 6.97 8.66
CA GLU A 368 11.24 6.10 9.70
C GLU A 368 12.71 5.76 9.39
N TRP A 369 13.03 5.40 8.15
CA TRP A 369 14.36 5.03 7.73
C TRP A 369 15.38 6.18 7.81
N LEU A 370 15.03 7.37 7.33
CA LEU A 370 15.94 8.53 7.38
C LEU A 370 16.21 9.00 8.82
N ALA A 371 15.29 8.67 9.76
CA ALA A 371 15.42 9.00 11.18
C ALA A 371 16.08 7.88 12.02
N ASP A 372 16.43 6.75 11.43
CA ASP A 372 17.07 5.60 12.10
C ASP A 372 18.59 5.79 12.17
N LEU A 373 19.13 6.00 13.38
CA LEU A 373 20.57 6.19 13.59
C LEU A 373 21.38 5.00 13.09
N SER A 374 20.88 3.76 13.20
CA SER A 374 21.61 2.57 12.75
C SER A 374 21.94 2.61 11.25
N ARG A 375 21.11 3.26 10.46
CA ARG A 375 21.24 3.43 9.02
C ARG A 375 22.02 4.67 8.61
N VAL A 376 21.88 5.74 9.38
CA VAL A 376 22.49 7.05 9.12
C VAL A 376 23.89 7.16 9.71
N ARG A 377 24.29 6.26 10.59
CA ARG A 377 25.56 6.32 11.34
C ARG A 377 26.83 6.50 10.47
N SER A 378 26.82 5.95 9.26
CA SER A 378 27.93 6.08 8.31
C SER A 378 27.86 7.33 7.43
N VAL A 379 26.79 8.12 7.52
CA VAL A 379 26.57 9.33 6.72
C VAL A 379 27.07 10.53 7.50
N PRO A 380 28.08 11.27 7.02
CA PRO A 380 28.48 12.53 7.64
C PRO A 380 27.32 13.52 7.68
N ALA A 381 27.20 14.31 8.75
CA ALA A 381 26.10 15.27 8.85
C ALA A 381 26.04 16.25 7.65
N ALA A 382 27.18 16.66 7.10
CA ALA A 382 27.23 17.54 5.92
C ALA A 382 26.60 16.92 4.66
N ASP A 383 26.60 15.59 4.56
CA ASP A 383 26.04 14.86 3.41
C ASP A 383 24.60 14.39 3.66
N TYR A 384 24.03 14.70 4.84
CA TYR A 384 22.73 14.15 5.23
C TYR A 384 21.57 14.61 4.34
N GLN A 385 21.55 15.89 3.92
CA GLN A 385 20.52 16.37 2.99
C GLN A 385 20.56 15.60 1.67
N ARG A 386 21.75 15.40 1.12
CA ARG A 386 21.94 14.63 -0.11
C ARG A 386 21.50 13.18 0.05
N TYR A 387 21.84 12.55 1.18
CA TYR A 387 21.40 11.20 1.50
C TYR A 387 19.86 11.09 1.53
N VAL A 388 19.18 12.05 2.15
CA VAL A 388 17.73 12.10 2.24
C VAL A 388 17.08 12.32 0.87
N GLU A 389 17.63 13.22 0.05
CA GLU A 389 17.18 13.43 -1.33
C GLU A 389 17.35 12.17 -2.16
N ASP A 390 18.55 11.58 -2.14
CA ASP A 390 18.81 10.31 -2.83
C ASP A 390 17.88 9.19 -2.39
N LEU A 391 17.50 9.16 -1.12
CA LEU A 391 16.57 8.16 -0.56
C LEU A 391 15.13 8.36 -1.06
N LEU A 392 14.69 9.60 -1.18
CA LEU A 392 13.34 9.96 -1.63
C LEU A 392 13.23 9.86 -3.16
N ASP A 393 14.25 10.29 -3.89
CA ASP A 393 14.29 10.22 -5.35
C ASP A 393 14.46 8.78 -5.85
N ASN A 394 15.29 8.00 -5.15
CA ASN A 394 15.60 6.61 -5.47
C ASN A 394 15.27 5.68 -4.29
N PRO A 395 14.00 5.49 -3.97
CA PRO A 395 13.59 4.62 -2.86
C PRO A 395 14.07 3.18 -3.02
N GLU A 396 14.48 2.80 -4.21
CA GLU A 396 15.09 1.52 -4.55
C GLU A 396 16.46 1.30 -3.89
N ARG A 397 17.27 2.34 -3.65
CA ARG A 397 18.59 2.24 -3.00
C ARG A 397 18.53 1.77 -1.53
N ILE A 398 17.38 1.90 -0.90
CA ILE A 398 17.14 1.34 0.44
C ILE A 398 17.45 -0.15 0.47
N TRP A 399 17.23 -0.81 -0.66
CA TRP A 399 17.35 -2.24 -0.79
C TRP A 399 18.79 -2.71 -1.00
N ASP A 400 19.73 -1.82 -1.42
CA ASP A 400 21.10 -2.19 -1.77
C ASP A 400 21.85 -2.85 -0.60
N HIS A 401 21.84 -2.22 0.58
CA HIS A 401 22.49 -2.80 1.75
C HIS A 401 21.88 -4.16 2.13
N ALA A 402 20.56 -4.24 2.20
CA ALA A 402 19.88 -5.49 2.55
C ALA A 402 20.14 -6.58 1.50
N TYR A 403 20.06 -6.24 0.22
CA TYR A 403 20.32 -7.17 -0.90
C TYR A 403 21.75 -7.71 -0.87
N ARG A 404 22.75 -6.83 -0.67
CA ARG A 404 24.16 -7.21 -0.73
C ARG A 404 24.66 -7.91 0.53
N THR A 405 24.18 -7.51 1.70
CA THR A 405 24.73 -7.97 2.99
C THR A 405 23.86 -8.93 3.76
N GLN A 406 22.53 -8.86 3.60
CA GLN A 406 21.59 -9.65 4.39
C GLN A 406 21.00 -10.82 3.61
N ILE A 407 20.91 -10.72 2.28
CA ILE A 407 20.35 -11.78 1.46
C ILE A 407 21.46 -12.70 0.95
N PRO A 408 21.38 -14.03 1.28
CA PRO A 408 22.29 -15.02 0.73
C PRO A 408 22.18 -15.11 -0.81
N GLU A 409 23.20 -15.67 -1.46
CA GLU A 409 23.26 -15.77 -2.93
C GLU A 409 22.04 -16.49 -3.53
N ALA A 410 21.57 -17.57 -2.92
CA ALA A 410 20.38 -18.26 -3.38
C ALA A 410 19.12 -17.39 -3.27
N GLY A 411 19.00 -16.56 -2.23
CA GLY A 411 17.93 -15.56 -2.11
C GLY A 411 18.02 -14.50 -3.19
N ARG A 412 19.22 -14.03 -3.54
CA ARG A 412 19.45 -13.11 -4.67
C ARG A 412 19.05 -13.74 -5.99
N CYS A 413 19.44 -14.99 -6.25
CA CYS A 413 19.01 -15.75 -7.41
C CYS A 413 17.47 -15.85 -7.51
N LEU A 414 16.79 -16.02 -6.37
CA LEU A 414 15.33 -16.05 -6.33
C LEU A 414 14.70 -14.72 -6.74
N LEU A 415 15.24 -13.59 -6.29
CA LEU A 415 14.77 -12.26 -6.69
C LEU A 415 15.02 -11.97 -8.18
N LEU A 416 16.17 -12.41 -8.71
CA LEU A 416 16.51 -12.29 -10.14
C LEU A 416 15.58 -13.14 -11.02
N ALA A 417 15.32 -14.38 -10.61
CA ALA A 417 14.37 -15.26 -11.28
C ALA A 417 12.95 -14.69 -11.23
N LEU A 418 12.51 -14.15 -10.08
CA LEU A 418 11.22 -13.52 -9.91
C LEU A 418 11.05 -12.29 -10.81
N TYR A 419 12.10 -11.49 -10.97
CA TYR A 419 12.06 -10.31 -11.84
C TYR A 419 11.72 -10.69 -13.28
N THR A 420 12.40 -11.71 -13.80
CA THR A 420 12.24 -12.12 -15.21
C THR A 420 11.04 -13.01 -15.43
N ASP A 421 10.61 -13.77 -14.43
CA ASP A 421 9.40 -14.60 -14.48
C ASP A 421 8.10 -13.79 -14.32
N GLY A 422 8.16 -12.58 -13.77
CA GLY A 422 7.04 -11.64 -13.73
C GLY A 422 5.92 -11.99 -12.76
N GLY A 423 6.19 -12.80 -11.70
CA GLY A 423 5.19 -13.13 -10.68
C GLY A 423 4.35 -14.36 -11.00
N ALA A 424 4.95 -15.38 -11.55
CA ALA A 424 4.32 -16.67 -11.85
C ALA A 424 3.98 -17.49 -10.60
N SER A 425 3.31 -18.62 -10.86
CA SER A 425 3.03 -19.62 -9.82
C SER A 425 4.31 -20.03 -9.10
N LEU A 426 4.19 -20.38 -7.81
CA LEU A 426 5.31 -20.91 -7.02
C LEU A 426 6.08 -22.01 -7.75
N HIS A 427 5.34 -22.91 -8.37
CA HIS A 427 5.90 -24.02 -9.12
C HIS A 427 6.70 -23.52 -10.34
N GLY A 428 6.14 -22.54 -11.06
CA GLY A 428 6.80 -21.91 -12.18
C GLY A 428 8.08 -21.19 -11.79
N LEU A 429 8.05 -20.40 -10.75
CA LEU A 429 9.21 -19.68 -10.24
C LEU A 429 10.30 -20.63 -9.74
N SER A 430 9.93 -21.78 -9.14
CA SER A 430 10.91 -22.76 -8.64
C SER A 430 11.78 -23.32 -9.74
N PHE A 431 11.25 -23.58 -10.93
CA PHE A 431 12.04 -24.03 -12.09
C PHE A 431 13.01 -22.94 -12.57
N CYS A 432 12.52 -21.70 -12.76
CA CYS A 432 13.40 -20.60 -13.17
C CYS A 432 14.52 -20.34 -12.16
N PHE A 433 14.20 -20.43 -10.85
CA PHE A 433 15.17 -20.33 -9.79
C PHE A 433 16.22 -21.47 -9.88
N SER A 434 15.77 -22.72 -10.02
CA SER A 434 16.67 -23.90 -10.03
C SER A 434 17.64 -23.84 -11.20
N GLU A 435 17.20 -23.44 -12.39
CA GLU A 435 18.06 -23.29 -13.56
C GLU A 435 19.08 -22.16 -13.38
N LEU A 436 18.65 -20.98 -12.94
CA LEU A 436 19.55 -19.86 -12.69
C LEU A 436 20.55 -20.20 -11.56
N ARG A 437 20.05 -20.73 -10.46
CA ARG A 437 20.88 -21.09 -9.30
C ARG A 437 21.90 -22.17 -9.64
N GLY A 438 21.47 -23.21 -10.37
CA GLY A 438 22.36 -24.27 -10.84
C GLY A 438 23.44 -23.76 -11.80
N ALA A 439 23.08 -22.91 -12.74
CA ALA A 439 24.03 -22.29 -13.68
C ALA A 439 25.08 -21.45 -12.94
N ARG A 440 24.63 -20.58 -11.99
CA ARG A 440 25.52 -19.74 -11.18
C ARG A 440 26.38 -20.57 -10.22
N ALA A 441 25.81 -21.60 -9.58
CA ALA A 441 26.57 -22.49 -8.71
C ALA A 441 27.71 -23.17 -9.44
N LYS A 442 27.45 -23.66 -10.67
CA LYS A 442 28.46 -24.28 -11.52
C LYS A 442 29.53 -23.27 -11.97
N ARG A 443 29.11 -22.06 -12.39
CA ARG A 443 30.03 -21.01 -12.87
C ARG A 443 30.94 -20.48 -11.78
N TYR A 444 30.40 -20.26 -10.57
CA TYR A 444 31.12 -19.65 -9.45
C TYR A 444 31.59 -20.65 -8.41
N ASN A 445 31.53 -21.94 -8.71
CA ASN A 445 31.94 -23.03 -7.81
C ASN A 445 31.31 -22.97 -6.41
N GLN A 446 29.99 -22.72 -6.36
CA GLN A 446 29.22 -22.62 -5.13
C GLN A 446 28.48 -23.94 -4.83
N GLN A 447 28.34 -24.27 -3.56
CA GLN A 447 27.50 -25.40 -3.16
C GLN A 447 26.02 -25.05 -3.21
N THR A 448 25.18 -26.03 -3.53
CA THR A 448 23.72 -25.93 -3.48
C THR A 448 23.20 -26.87 -2.40
N GLU A 449 22.16 -26.40 -1.67
CA GLU A 449 21.53 -27.17 -0.60
C GLU A 449 20.16 -27.70 -1.03
N PRO A 450 19.71 -28.83 -0.47
CA PRO A 450 18.34 -29.28 -0.68
C PRO A 450 17.32 -28.24 -0.20
N ASN A 451 16.24 -28.06 -0.95
CA ASN A 451 15.15 -27.12 -0.62
C ASN A 451 15.52 -25.63 -0.55
N GLU A 452 16.65 -25.20 -1.16
CA GLU A 452 17.04 -23.77 -1.21
C GLU A 452 15.89 -22.85 -1.63
N PHE A 453 15.09 -23.24 -2.61
CA PHE A 453 13.95 -22.45 -3.07
C PHE A 453 12.97 -22.13 -1.93
N LYS A 454 12.50 -23.15 -1.21
CA LYS A 454 11.53 -22.98 -0.10
C LYS A 454 12.14 -22.20 1.05
N THR A 455 13.40 -22.49 1.39
CA THR A 455 14.11 -21.81 2.47
C THR A 455 14.26 -20.32 2.20
N HIS A 456 14.74 -19.96 1.01
CA HIS A 456 14.98 -18.56 0.67
C HIS A 456 13.70 -17.79 0.34
N LEU A 457 12.68 -18.45 -0.19
CA LEU A 457 11.37 -17.85 -0.33
C LEU A 457 10.81 -17.39 1.02
N LYS A 458 10.93 -18.26 2.04
CA LYS A 458 10.51 -17.94 3.41
C LYS A 458 11.35 -16.81 4.05
N ILE A 459 12.66 -16.78 3.79
CA ILE A 459 13.56 -15.71 4.26
C ILE A 459 13.17 -14.35 3.64
N LEU A 460 12.79 -14.34 2.36
CA LEU A 460 12.46 -13.13 1.63
C LEU A 460 11.03 -12.64 1.86
N GLU A 461 10.16 -13.52 2.34
CA GLU A 461 8.75 -13.21 2.59
C GLU A 461 8.59 -12.07 3.60
N GLY A 462 7.68 -11.15 3.33
CA GLY A 462 7.43 -9.99 4.19
C GLY A 462 8.50 -8.90 4.15
N GLY A 463 9.72 -9.20 3.68
CA GLY A 463 10.81 -8.25 3.49
C GLY A 463 10.93 -7.78 2.03
N PHE A 464 11.07 -8.72 1.12
CA PHE A 464 11.31 -8.48 -0.31
C PHE A 464 10.19 -8.98 -1.21
N VAL A 465 9.57 -10.09 -0.85
CA VAL A 465 8.52 -10.71 -1.64
C VAL A 465 7.23 -10.83 -0.87
N ALA A 466 6.13 -10.78 -1.59
CA ALA A 466 4.80 -11.13 -1.12
C ALA A 466 4.35 -12.39 -1.84
N ILE A 467 3.78 -13.30 -1.07
CA ILE A 467 3.18 -14.51 -1.60
C ILE A 467 1.65 -14.30 -1.57
N GLY A 468 1.03 -14.31 -2.72
CA GLY A 468 -0.41 -14.09 -2.88
C GLY A 468 -1.08 -15.19 -3.68
N THR A 469 -2.39 -15.09 -3.86
CA THR A 469 -3.22 -16.05 -4.63
C THR A 469 -2.74 -16.26 -6.07
N ARG A 470 -2.18 -15.21 -6.68
CA ARG A 470 -1.69 -15.26 -8.07
C ARG A 470 -0.22 -15.69 -8.18
N GLY A 471 0.49 -15.92 -7.08
CA GLY A 471 1.90 -16.34 -7.02
C GLY A 471 2.74 -15.47 -6.13
N VAL A 472 4.03 -15.52 -6.39
CA VAL A 472 5.03 -14.70 -5.73
C VAL A 472 5.20 -13.40 -6.50
N GLY A 473 5.16 -12.28 -5.80
CA GLY A 473 5.44 -10.96 -6.35
C GLY A 473 6.41 -10.18 -5.48
N PHE A 474 6.95 -9.09 -5.99
CA PHE A 474 7.71 -8.15 -5.16
C PHE A 474 6.78 -7.46 -4.17
N LEU A 475 7.22 -7.36 -2.92
CA LEU A 475 6.48 -6.69 -1.85
C LEU A 475 6.17 -5.22 -2.18
N ASN A 476 7.06 -4.56 -2.92
CA ASN A 476 6.99 -3.16 -3.28
C ASN A 476 7.56 -2.95 -4.69
N PRO A 477 6.95 -2.10 -5.53
CA PRO A 477 7.49 -1.73 -6.83
C PRO A 477 8.95 -1.24 -6.79
N SER A 478 9.36 -0.55 -5.72
CA SER A 478 10.75 -0.08 -5.57
C SER A 478 11.77 -1.21 -5.42
N ILE A 479 11.38 -2.36 -4.83
CA ILE A 479 12.25 -3.56 -4.79
C ILE A 479 12.42 -4.11 -6.20
N LYS A 480 11.34 -4.15 -6.98
CA LYS A 480 11.40 -4.58 -8.38
C LYS A 480 12.32 -3.66 -9.19
N GLY A 481 12.15 -2.34 -9.05
CA GLY A 481 13.03 -1.34 -9.69
C GLY A 481 14.49 -1.55 -9.31
N TYR A 482 14.78 -1.73 -8.01
CA TYR A 482 16.13 -2.02 -7.52
C TYR A 482 16.72 -3.30 -8.15
N VAL A 483 15.98 -4.41 -8.15
CA VAL A 483 16.46 -5.67 -8.77
C VAL A 483 16.71 -5.49 -10.27
N GLY A 484 15.86 -4.73 -10.96
CA GLY A 484 16.08 -4.34 -12.37
C GLY A 484 17.38 -3.56 -12.55
N SER A 485 17.67 -2.60 -11.67
CA SER A 485 18.94 -1.83 -11.69
C SER A 485 20.16 -2.71 -11.42
N VAL A 486 20.04 -3.72 -10.56
CA VAL A 486 21.10 -4.72 -10.32
C VAL A 486 21.39 -5.55 -11.59
N ILE A 487 20.32 -6.00 -12.26
CA ILE A 487 20.46 -6.77 -13.51
C ILE A 487 21.17 -5.93 -14.59
N LEU A 488 20.79 -4.66 -14.72
CA LEU A 488 21.40 -3.76 -15.71
C LEU A 488 22.81 -3.29 -15.33
N GLY A 489 23.10 -3.20 -14.03
CA GLY A 489 24.39 -2.74 -13.51
C GLY A 489 25.50 -3.79 -13.55
N ASP A 490 25.13 -5.08 -13.74
CA ASP A 490 26.10 -6.19 -13.78
C ASP A 490 25.92 -7.05 -15.02
N PRO A 491 26.79 -6.91 -16.04
CA PRO A 491 26.75 -7.69 -17.27
C PRO A 491 26.84 -9.21 -17.06
N GLU A 492 27.51 -9.66 -16.00
CA GLU A 492 27.63 -11.09 -15.71
C GLU A 492 26.30 -11.64 -15.19
N THR A 493 25.64 -10.93 -14.28
CA THR A 493 24.29 -11.29 -13.81
C THR A 493 23.30 -11.29 -14.97
N TYR A 494 23.35 -10.30 -15.87
CA TYR A 494 22.50 -10.28 -17.07
C TYR A 494 22.73 -11.50 -17.95
N ALA A 495 24.01 -11.83 -18.25
CA ALA A 495 24.37 -12.99 -19.06
C ALA A 495 23.96 -14.32 -18.40
N ASP A 496 24.12 -14.45 -17.07
CA ASP A 496 23.70 -15.64 -16.34
C ASP A 496 22.19 -15.88 -16.48
N ILE A 497 21.39 -14.83 -16.33
CA ILE A 497 19.93 -14.93 -16.48
C ILE A 497 19.55 -15.25 -17.92
N PHE A 498 20.18 -14.58 -18.91
CA PHE A 498 19.91 -14.80 -20.33
C PHE A 498 20.21 -16.25 -20.74
N ASN A 499 21.36 -16.79 -20.33
CA ASN A 499 21.79 -18.13 -20.69
C ASN A 499 21.00 -19.24 -19.96
N SER A 500 20.55 -18.99 -18.72
CA SER A 500 19.77 -19.93 -17.93
C SER A 500 18.25 -19.82 -18.13
N ALA A 501 17.79 -18.87 -18.93
CA ALA A 501 16.38 -18.69 -19.22
C ALA A 501 15.78 -19.93 -19.88
N ILE A 502 14.68 -20.44 -19.33
CA ILE A 502 13.96 -21.62 -19.86
C ILE A 502 12.58 -21.25 -20.43
N ARG A 503 12.22 -19.96 -20.36
CA ARG A 503 10.92 -19.46 -20.80
C ARG A 503 11.04 -18.24 -21.68
N PHE A 504 10.10 -18.14 -22.63
CA PHE A 504 10.02 -17.02 -23.55
C PHE A 504 9.89 -15.68 -22.82
N LYS A 505 9.01 -15.58 -21.81
CA LYS A 505 8.78 -14.35 -21.06
C LYS A 505 10.02 -13.82 -20.33
N GLN A 506 10.97 -14.68 -19.95
CA GLN A 506 12.22 -14.25 -19.32
C GLN A 506 13.08 -13.44 -20.29
N ILE A 507 13.24 -13.94 -21.52
CA ILE A 507 13.98 -13.24 -22.57
C ILE A 507 13.27 -11.95 -22.99
N ALA A 508 11.94 -11.99 -23.12
CA ALA A 508 11.13 -10.82 -23.39
C ALA A 508 11.28 -9.72 -22.33
N THR A 509 11.27 -10.11 -21.05
CA THR A 509 11.47 -9.18 -19.93
C THR A 509 12.88 -8.57 -19.95
N LEU A 510 13.92 -9.37 -20.20
CA LEU A 510 15.29 -8.86 -20.29
C LEU A 510 15.47 -7.88 -21.45
N TRP A 511 14.88 -8.17 -22.60
CA TRP A 511 14.95 -7.27 -23.76
C TRP A 511 14.25 -5.93 -23.45
N ARG A 512 13.03 -5.95 -22.88
CA ARG A 512 12.32 -4.72 -22.48
C ARG A 512 13.11 -3.93 -21.46
N LEU A 513 13.63 -4.60 -20.43
CA LEU A 513 14.44 -3.97 -19.39
C LEU A 513 15.64 -3.23 -19.97
N SER A 514 16.33 -3.82 -20.97
CA SER A 514 17.48 -3.19 -21.63
C SER A 514 17.14 -1.91 -22.38
N ARG A 515 15.85 -1.65 -22.65
CA ARG A 515 15.37 -0.49 -23.40
C ARG A 515 14.75 0.62 -22.55
N GLU A 516 14.24 0.28 -21.36
CA GLU A 516 13.55 1.24 -20.48
C GLU A 516 14.46 2.27 -19.84
N ILE A 517 15.77 2.01 -19.73
CA ILE A 517 16.69 2.86 -18.97
C ILE A 517 17.77 3.46 -19.90
N GLU A 518 17.92 4.78 -19.87
CA GLU A 518 19.11 5.47 -20.39
C GLU A 518 20.30 5.22 -19.44
N SER A 519 20.93 4.06 -19.54
CA SER A 519 22.06 3.67 -18.70
C SER A 519 23.38 3.67 -19.51
N PRO A 520 24.50 4.01 -18.87
CA PRO A 520 25.85 3.79 -19.44
C PRO A 520 26.11 2.33 -19.84
N SER A 521 25.37 1.39 -19.24
CA SER A 521 25.41 -0.03 -19.56
C SER A 521 24.82 -0.37 -20.94
N LYS A 522 24.11 0.55 -21.60
CA LYS A 522 23.62 0.37 -22.98
C LYS A 522 24.73 -0.06 -23.96
N GLN A 523 25.95 0.45 -23.81
CA GLN A 523 27.08 0.06 -24.63
C GLN A 523 27.55 -1.38 -24.39
N LEU A 524 27.41 -1.91 -23.18
CA LEU A 524 27.74 -3.30 -22.84
C LEU A 524 26.63 -4.27 -23.26
N LEU A 525 25.36 -3.84 -23.19
CA LEU A 525 24.22 -4.63 -23.63
C LEU A 525 24.09 -4.70 -25.17
N SER A 526 24.63 -3.71 -25.90
CA SER A 526 24.76 -3.76 -27.36
C SER A 526 25.75 -4.85 -27.82
N GLN A 527 26.56 -5.40 -26.93
CA GLN A 527 27.42 -6.56 -27.19
C GLN A 527 26.66 -7.90 -27.14
N LEU A 528 25.50 -7.98 -26.51
CA LEU A 528 24.56 -9.07 -26.67
C LEU A 528 23.82 -8.83 -27.99
N ASN A 529 24.45 -9.31 -29.07
CA ASN A 529 24.01 -9.26 -30.46
C ASN A 529 22.52 -9.58 -30.56
N SER A 530 21.73 -8.74 -31.24
CA SER A 530 20.32 -8.98 -31.57
C SER A 530 20.09 -10.39 -32.11
N ALA A 531 21.08 -10.96 -32.84
CA ALA A 531 21.08 -12.33 -33.31
C ALA A 531 20.97 -13.37 -32.17
N ALA A 532 21.56 -13.12 -30.98
CA ALA A 532 21.43 -14.02 -29.83
C ALA A 532 19.99 -13.97 -29.25
N PHE A 533 19.37 -12.80 -29.19
CA PHE A 533 17.96 -12.66 -28.82
C PHE A 533 17.05 -13.36 -29.82
N ILE A 534 17.25 -13.15 -31.12
CA ILE A 534 16.48 -13.79 -32.19
C ILE A 534 16.53 -15.31 -32.05
N SER A 535 17.73 -15.88 -31.92
CA SER A 535 17.92 -17.31 -31.76
C SER A 535 17.26 -17.85 -30.49
N ARG A 536 17.38 -17.13 -29.36
CA ARG A 536 16.84 -17.57 -28.09
C ARG A 536 15.31 -17.46 -28.03
N LEU A 537 14.74 -16.39 -28.57
CA LEU A 537 13.29 -16.20 -28.68
C LEU A 537 12.68 -17.30 -29.57
N ALA A 538 13.31 -17.59 -30.72
CA ALA A 538 12.84 -18.65 -31.61
C ALA A 538 12.89 -20.04 -30.96
N ALA A 539 13.97 -20.32 -30.17
CA ALA A 539 14.12 -21.60 -29.49
C ALA A 539 13.10 -21.79 -28.34
N LEU A 540 12.70 -20.71 -27.63
CA LEU A 540 11.75 -20.77 -26.51
C LEU A 540 10.30 -20.54 -26.92
N ALA A 541 10.04 -20.13 -28.16
CA ALA A 541 8.69 -19.83 -28.63
C ALA A 541 7.73 -21.02 -28.59
N ASP A 542 8.24 -22.23 -28.82
CA ASP A 542 7.47 -23.48 -28.84
C ASP A 542 7.38 -24.12 -27.43
N GLY A 543 7.94 -23.47 -26.39
CA GLY A 543 7.90 -23.95 -25.00
C GLY A 543 6.49 -23.99 -24.41
N PRO A 544 6.24 -24.83 -23.38
CA PRO A 544 4.92 -25.01 -22.80
C PRO A 544 4.41 -23.73 -22.11
N THR A 545 3.16 -23.39 -22.35
CA THR A 545 2.47 -22.29 -21.68
C THR A 545 1.94 -22.70 -20.30
N TYR A 546 1.57 -23.98 -20.14
CA TYR A 546 1.00 -24.55 -18.92
C TYR A 546 1.82 -25.77 -18.48
N VAL A 547 1.87 -25.97 -17.15
CA VAL A 547 2.27 -27.23 -16.53
C VAL A 547 1.04 -27.78 -15.82
N TRP A 548 0.78 -29.07 -16.05
CA TRP A 548 -0.37 -29.79 -15.45
C TRP A 548 0.13 -30.52 -14.21
N ILE A 549 -0.52 -30.30 -13.08
CA ILE A 549 -0.18 -30.88 -11.79
C ILE A 549 -1.39 -31.70 -11.32
N PRO A 550 -1.21 -32.98 -10.93
CA PRO A 550 -2.28 -33.80 -10.38
C PRO A 550 -2.84 -33.14 -9.12
N SER A 551 -4.17 -33.01 -9.02
CA SER A 551 -4.85 -32.62 -7.79
C SER A 551 -5.11 -33.85 -6.93
N GLU A 552 -5.40 -33.62 -5.65
CA GLU A 552 -5.81 -34.69 -4.72
C GLU A 552 -7.13 -35.35 -5.12
N GLU A 553 -7.95 -34.67 -5.92
CA GLU A 553 -9.22 -35.17 -6.46
C GLU A 553 -9.06 -35.95 -7.78
N GLY A 554 -7.83 -36.13 -8.27
CA GLY A 554 -7.51 -36.91 -9.46
C GLY A 554 -7.68 -36.16 -10.78
N GLU A 555 -7.99 -34.86 -10.76
CA GLU A 555 -8.00 -34.01 -11.94
C GLU A 555 -6.68 -33.21 -12.06
N ASP A 556 -6.14 -33.13 -13.27
CA ASP A 556 -4.95 -32.33 -13.54
C ASP A 556 -5.28 -30.83 -13.59
N ILE A 557 -4.64 -30.04 -12.71
CA ILE A 557 -4.77 -28.58 -12.69
C ILE A 557 -3.70 -27.93 -13.53
N GLY A 558 -4.09 -27.17 -14.56
CA GLY A 558 -3.18 -26.44 -15.43
C GLY A 558 -2.69 -25.14 -14.78
N HIS A 559 -1.39 -25.06 -14.49
CA HIS A 559 -0.74 -23.83 -14.02
C HIS A 559 -0.05 -23.13 -15.19
N ARG A 560 -0.45 -21.88 -15.44
CA ARG A 560 0.21 -21.07 -16.47
C ARG A 560 1.62 -20.68 -16.01
N ILE A 561 2.61 -20.99 -16.85
CA ILE A 561 4.02 -20.75 -16.52
C ILE A 561 4.71 -19.77 -17.50
N ASP A 562 4.17 -19.56 -18.71
CA ASP A 562 4.78 -18.71 -19.74
C ASP A 562 3.70 -17.93 -20.51
N TYR A 563 4.13 -17.06 -21.41
CA TYR A 563 3.26 -16.38 -22.35
C TYR A 563 2.51 -17.37 -23.22
N GLY A 564 1.23 -17.10 -23.48
CA GLY A 564 0.44 -17.82 -24.47
C GLY A 564 0.79 -17.36 -25.89
N ALA A 565 0.18 -18.01 -26.88
CA ALA A 565 0.46 -17.74 -28.29
C ALA A 565 0.25 -16.25 -28.66
N VAL A 566 -0.82 -15.61 -28.17
CA VAL A 566 -1.10 -14.19 -28.42
C VAL A 566 0.01 -13.29 -27.90
N GLU A 567 0.41 -13.49 -26.64
CA GLU A 567 1.44 -12.63 -26.04
C GLU A 567 2.80 -12.84 -26.67
N ARG A 568 3.14 -14.09 -27.07
CA ARG A 568 4.36 -14.38 -27.82
C ARG A 568 4.35 -13.68 -29.18
N LEU A 569 3.26 -13.77 -29.92
CA LEU A 569 3.09 -13.11 -31.21
C LEU A 569 3.19 -11.59 -31.09
N ARG A 570 2.52 -11.00 -30.07
CA ARG A 570 2.61 -9.55 -29.79
C ARG A 570 4.03 -9.12 -29.50
N PHE A 571 4.72 -9.85 -28.67
CA PHE A 571 6.11 -9.55 -28.34
C PHE A 571 7.03 -9.69 -29.56
N LEU A 572 6.88 -10.75 -30.35
CA LEU A 572 7.68 -10.94 -31.58
C LEU A 572 7.43 -9.81 -32.60
N ALA A 573 6.18 -9.34 -32.73
CA ALA A 573 5.87 -8.19 -33.57
C ALA A 573 6.51 -6.90 -33.01
N GLU A 574 6.43 -6.66 -31.72
CA GLU A 574 7.09 -5.54 -31.03
C GLU A 574 8.61 -5.58 -31.27
N PHE A 575 9.22 -6.74 -31.09
CA PHE A 575 10.66 -6.94 -31.30
C PHE A 575 11.05 -6.66 -32.77
N CYS A 576 10.36 -7.26 -33.77
CA CYS A 576 10.63 -7.04 -35.18
C CYS A 576 10.44 -5.58 -35.60
N ASN A 577 9.45 -4.86 -35.04
CA ASN A 577 9.23 -3.46 -35.35
C ASN A 577 10.36 -2.56 -34.84
N VAL A 578 10.99 -2.93 -33.75
CA VAL A 578 12.07 -2.16 -33.13
C VAL A 578 13.43 -2.50 -33.74
N GLU A 579 13.71 -3.77 -33.95
CA GLU A 579 14.98 -4.30 -34.44
C GLU A 579 14.96 -4.50 -35.98
N HIS A 580 14.15 -3.74 -36.71
CA HIS A 580 13.84 -3.94 -38.14
C HIS A 580 15.03 -3.98 -39.11
N ALA A 581 16.19 -3.50 -38.68
CA ALA A 581 17.42 -3.51 -39.51
C ALA A 581 18.34 -4.72 -39.22
N GLU A 582 17.95 -5.59 -38.27
CA GLU A 582 18.82 -6.70 -37.85
C GLU A 582 18.74 -7.90 -38.77
N PRO A 583 19.90 -8.53 -39.13
CA PRO A 583 19.91 -9.77 -39.90
C PRO A 583 19.33 -10.93 -39.05
N GLY A 584 18.61 -11.83 -39.70
CA GLY A 584 18.07 -13.04 -39.07
C GLY A 584 16.62 -12.94 -38.58
N LEU A 585 15.96 -11.79 -38.74
CA LEU A 585 14.53 -11.62 -38.38
C LEU A 585 13.61 -12.63 -39.10
N ASP A 586 14.02 -13.15 -40.28
CA ASP A 586 13.27 -14.19 -40.95
C ASP A 586 12.98 -15.41 -40.08
N GLN A 587 13.90 -15.77 -39.19
CA GLN A 587 13.70 -16.84 -38.21
C GLN A 587 12.52 -16.55 -37.25
N LEU A 588 12.29 -15.30 -36.88
CA LEU A 588 11.16 -14.91 -36.04
C LEU A 588 9.84 -14.90 -36.81
N TYR A 589 9.88 -14.52 -38.11
CA TYR A 589 8.69 -14.62 -38.97
C TYR A 589 8.29 -16.09 -39.17
N ASP A 590 9.26 -17.01 -39.43
CA ASP A 590 9.00 -18.44 -39.48
C ASP A 590 8.43 -18.97 -38.16
N THR A 591 8.91 -18.45 -37.03
CA THR A 591 8.43 -18.80 -35.71
C THR A 591 6.98 -18.31 -35.47
N MET A 592 6.64 -17.09 -35.89
CA MET A 592 5.27 -16.59 -35.83
C MET A 592 4.30 -17.43 -36.67
N GLU A 593 4.71 -17.81 -37.90
CA GLU A 593 3.91 -18.66 -38.77
C GLU A 593 3.64 -20.03 -38.15
N ARG A 594 4.64 -20.67 -37.51
CA ARG A 594 4.47 -21.94 -36.77
C ARG A 594 3.53 -21.78 -35.58
N LEU A 595 3.73 -20.77 -34.75
CA LEU A 595 2.86 -20.51 -33.57
C LEU A 595 1.40 -20.33 -34.00
N ILE A 596 1.15 -19.66 -35.13
CA ILE A 596 -0.20 -19.46 -35.63
C ILE A 596 -0.76 -20.78 -36.21
N ALA A 597 0.05 -21.58 -36.90
CA ALA A 597 -0.37 -22.85 -37.46
C ALA A 597 -0.87 -23.81 -36.37
N ASP A 598 -0.15 -23.91 -35.26
CA ASP A 598 -0.47 -24.77 -34.12
C ASP A 598 -1.60 -24.23 -33.24
N TRP A 599 -2.07 -23.00 -33.48
CA TRP A 599 -3.09 -22.35 -32.67
C TRP A 599 -4.49 -22.93 -32.94
N ARG A 600 -5.03 -23.65 -31.99
CA ARG A 600 -6.37 -24.28 -32.09
C ARG A 600 -7.47 -23.24 -31.82
N PRO A 601 -8.61 -23.29 -32.54
CA PRO A 601 -9.71 -22.31 -32.39
C PRO A 601 -10.19 -22.13 -30.95
N GLN A 602 -10.31 -23.21 -30.16
CA GLN A 602 -10.73 -23.16 -28.77
C GLN A 602 -9.74 -22.46 -27.82
N TRP A 603 -8.49 -22.24 -28.25
CA TRP A 603 -7.46 -21.53 -27.50
C TRP A 603 -7.27 -20.10 -27.96
N VAL A 604 -8.01 -19.66 -28.98
CA VAL A 604 -7.99 -18.27 -29.44
C VAL A 604 -8.68 -17.40 -28.42
N THR A 605 -7.93 -16.53 -27.76
CA THR A 605 -8.49 -15.55 -26.82
C THR A 605 -9.10 -14.41 -27.61
N LEU A 606 -10.43 -14.38 -27.68
CA LEU A 606 -11.18 -13.35 -28.41
C LEU A 606 -11.02 -11.94 -27.82
N TRP A 607 -10.50 -11.83 -26.61
CA TRP A 607 -10.19 -10.56 -25.96
C TRP A 607 -8.95 -9.87 -26.52
N ASP A 608 -7.88 -10.63 -26.74
CA ASP A 608 -6.56 -10.10 -27.09
C ASP A 608 -6.28 -10.15 -28.59
N THR A 609 -6.89 -11.09 -29.28
CA THR A 609 -6.63 -11.34 -30.71
C THR A 609 -7.03 -10.16 -31.61
N PRO A 610 -8.11 -9.40 -31.35
CA PRO A 610 -8.43 -8.20 -32.16
C PRO A 610 -7.33 -7.13 -32.12
N ALA A 611 -6.74 -6.89 -30.95
CA ALA A 611 -5.61 -5.97 -30.81
C ALA A 611 -4.37 -6.51 -31.55
N LEU A 612 -4.12 -7.81 -31.47
CA LEU A 612 -3.03 -8.47 -32.21
C LEU A 612 -3.13 -8.26 -33.72
N VAL A 613 -4.33 -8.37 -34.31
CA VAL A 613 -4.52 -8.14 -35.76
C VAL A 613 -4.13 -6.70 -36.15
N GLN A 614 -4.42 -5.71 -35.30
CA GLN A 614 -3.99 -4.34 -35.55
C GLN A 614 -2.49 -4.16 -35.41
N GLU A 615 -1.88 -4.77 -34.40
CA GLU A 615 -0.43 -4.73 -34.17
C GLU A 615 0.34 -5.38 -35.31
N MET A 616 -0.15 -6.51 -35.84
CA MET A 616 0.45 -7.18 -37.00
C MET A 616 0.43 -6.33 -38.29
N ALA A 617 -0.48 -5.37 -38.39
CA ALA A 617 -0.50 -4.45 -39.53
C ALA A 617 0.74 -3.55 -39.60
N THR A 618 1.45 -3.35 -38.49
CA THR A 618 2.69 -2.56 -38.46
C THR A 618 3.88 -3.28 -39.08
N LEU A 619 3.86 -4.63 -39.12
CA LEU A 619 4.92 -5.45 -39.69
C LEU A 619 5.06 -5.29 -41.20
N ASP A 620 4.00 -4.90 -41.91
CA ASP A 620 4.01 -4.70 -43.38
C ASP A 620 4.99 -3.60 -43.82
N ARG A 621 5.42 -2.74 -42.94
CA ARG A 621 6.33 -1.62 -43.24
C ARG A 621 7.77 -2.06 -43.46
N PHE A 622 8.18 -3.20 -42.94
CA PHE A 622 9.60 -3.58 -42.88
C PHE A 622 9.97 -4.77 -43.76
N VAL A 623 9.04 -5.71 -43.98
CA VAL A 623 9.32 -6.91 -44.82
C VAL A 623 8.18 -7.10 -45.79
N ALA A 624 8.48 -6.85 -47.08
CA ALA A 624 7.50 -6.91 -48.16
C ALA A 624 6.80 -8.29 -48.22
N GLY A 625 5.50 -8.30 -47.95
CA GLY A 625 4.61 -9.44 -48.09
C GLY A 625 4.53 -10.41 -46.93
N ARG A 626 5.52 -10.53 -46.02
CA ARG A 626 5.48 -11.50 -44.90
C ARG A 626 4.59 -11.02 -43.76
N GLY A 627 4.63 -9.73 -43.41
CA GLY A 627 3.75 -9.16 -42.42
C GLY A 627 2.27 -9.28 -42.77
N ALA A 628 1.95 -9.05 -44.08
CA ALA A 628 0.60 -9.25 -44.61
C ALA A 628 0.15 -10.71 -44.47
N THR A 629 1.04 -11.67 -44.77
CA THR A 629 0.77 -13.11 -44.63
C THR A 629 0.46 -13.46 -43.18
N ILE A 630 1.30 -13.06 -42.23
CA ILE A 630 1.10 -13.32 -40.78
C ILE A 630 -0.23 -12.71 -40.30
N ARG A 631 -0.50 -11.45 -40.67
CA ARG A 631 -1.77 -10.80 -40.36
C ARG A 631 -2.98 -11.58 -40.87
N MET A 632 -2.92 -12.06 -42.11
CA MET A 632 -3.99 -12.87 -42.70
C MET A 632 -4.18 -14.20 -41.98
N LEU A 633 -3.10 -14.87 -41.58
CA LEU A 633 -3.17 -16.11 -40.80
C LEU A 633 -3.83 -15.87 -39.41
N VAL A 634 -3.45 -14.79 -38.69
CA VAL A 634 -4.07 -14.43 -37.40
C VAL A 634 -5.56 -14.12 -37.59
N LEU A 635 -5.92 -13.37 -38.65
CA LEU A 635 -7.29 -13.04 -38.96
C LEU A 635 -8.13 -14.29 -39.27
N GLU A 636 -7.57 -15.24 -39.97
CA GLU A 636 -8.24 -16.52 -40.30
C GLU A 636 -8.54 -17.30 -39.00
N LYS A 637 -7.58 -17.41 -38.08
CA LYS A 637 -7.79 -18.05 -36.77
C LYS A 637 -8.85 -17.32 -35.92
N LEU A 638 -8.86 -15.99 -35.95
CA LEU A 638 -9.91 -15.20 -35.27
C LEU A 638 -11.30 -15.50 -35.85
N LEU A 639 -11.42 -15.54 -37.16
CA LEU A 639 -12.69 -15.85 -37.83
C LEU A 639 -13.20 -17.27 -37.50
N ASP A 640 -12.31 -18.24 -37.40
CA ASP A 640 -12.65 -19.61 -37.02
C ASP A 640 -13.10 -19.74 -35.55
N ALA A 641 -12.70 -18.80 -34.68
CA ALA A 641 -13.12 -18.74 -33.27
C ALA A 641 -14.42 -17.97 -33.02
N LEU A 642 -14.98 -17.26 -34.00
CA LEU A 642 -16.21 -16.46 -33.86
C LEU A 642 -17.43 -17.22 -33.34
N PRO A 643 -17.63 -18.52 -33.60
CA PRO A 643 -18.73 -19.29 -33.02
C PRO A 643 -18.75 -19.30 -31.48
N HIS A 644 -17.60 -19.05 -30.83
CA HIS A 644 -17.45 -18.98 -29.38
C HIS A 644 -17.45 -17.54 -28.83
N ALA A 645 -17.72 -16.53 -29.69
CA ALA A 645 -17.69 -15.13 -29.29
C ALA A 645 -18.92 -14.75 -28.47
N ARG A 646 -18.70 -14.10 -27.31
CA ARG A 646 -19.72 -13.53 -26.41
C ARG A 646 -20.00 -12.07 -26.74
N SER A 647 -21.02 -11.47 -26.10
CA SER A 647 -21.41 -10.06 -26.27
C SER A 647 -20.26 -9.07 -26.15
N SER A 648 -19.43 -9.26 -25.12
CA SER A 648 -18.25 -8.44 -24.86
C SER A 648 -17.18 -8.54 -25.98
N HIS A 649 -16.99 -9.73 -26.55
CA HIS A 649 -16.10 -9.94 -27.67
C HIS A 649 -16.63 -9.27 -28.94
N TRP A 650 -17.92 -9.42 -29.23
CA TRP A 650 -18.55 -8.77 -30.39
C TRP A 650 -18.45 -7.24 -30.32
N ARG A 651 -18.54 -6.66 -29.13
CA ARG A 651 -18.35 -5.22 -28.92
C ARG A 651 -16.96 -4.75 -29.40
N GLN A 652 -15.90 -5.48 -29.05
CA GLN A 652 -14.54 -5.17 -29.51
C GLN A 652 -14.31 -5.43 -30.99
N LEU A 653 -14.82 -6.56 -31.49
CA LEU A 653 -14.67 -6.97 -32.88
C LEU A 653 -15.34 -5.99 -33.88
N ILE A 654 -16.47 -5.41 -33.50
CA ILE A 654 -17.17 -4.41 -34.32
C ILE A 654 -16.42 -3.08 -34.37
N ASP A 655 -15.61 -2.77 -33.37
CA ASP A 655 -14.82 -1.54 -33.27
C ASP A 655 -13.55 -1.57 -34.11
N LEU A 656 -13.16 -2.75 -34.62
CA LEU A 656 -12.02 -2.84 -35.51
C LEU A 656 -12.30 -2.11 -36.83
N PRO A 657 -11.27 -1.41 -37.41
CA PRO A 657 -11.40 -0.72 -38.69
C PRO A 657 -11.91 -1.63 -39.79
N GLU A 658 -12.78 -1.11 -40.66
CA GLU A 658 -13.33 -1.88 -41.79
C GLU A 658 -12.24 -2.46 -42.70
N ALA A 659 -11.13 -1.75 -42.90
CA ALA A 659 -9.97 -2.20 -43.63
C ALA A 659 -9.36 -3.49 -43.06
N THR A 660 -9.51 -3.75 -41.77
CA THR A 660 -9.02 -4.97 -41.09
C THR A 660 -9.69 -6.22 -41.63
N TRP A 661 -10.97 -6.15 -41.96
CA TRP A 661 -11.79 -7.29 -42.35
C TRP A 661 -11.75 -7.57 -43.88
N GLY A 662 -11.27 -6.61 -44.69
CA GLY A 662 -11.33 -6.75 -46.12
C GLY A 662 -12.77 -7.05 -46.61
N TRP A 663 -13.74 -6.14 -46.32
CA TRP A 663 -15.18 -6.31 -46.50
C TRP A 663 -15.65 -6.84 -47.90
N GLN A 664 -14.84 -6.68 -48.91
CA GLN A 664 -15.10 -7.18 -50.25
C GLN A 664 -14.58 -8.62 -50.46
N GLN A 665 -13.99 -9.25 -49.44
CA GLN A 665 -13.38 -10.56 -49.53
C GLN A 665 -14.13 -11.60 -48.64
N ARG A 666 -13.77 -12.89 -48.79
CA ARG A 666 -14.30 -14.04 -48.06
C ARG A 666 -14.34 -13.86 -46.53
N ASN A 667 -13.43 -13.07 -45.95
CA ASN A 667 -13.30 -12.84 -44.53
C ASN A 667 -14.44 -11.97 -43.97
N GLY A 668 -14.87 -10.93 -44.70
CA GLY A 668 -16.02 -10.13 -44.35
C GLY A 668 -17.31 -10.95 -44.31
N GLN A 669 -17.45 -11.87 -45.24
CA GLN A 669 -18.60 -12.77 -45.27
C GLN A 669 -18.63 -13.71 -44.04
N LYS A 670 -17.51 -14.35 -43.68
CA LYS A 670 -17.40 -15.19 -42.47
C LYS A 670 -17.72 -14.38 -41.19
N PHE A 671 -17.24 -13.13 -41.09
CA PHE A 671 -17.55 -12.26 -39.98
C PHE A 671 -19.06 -11.99 -39.82
N PHE A 672 -19.72 -11.65 -40.94
CA PHE A 672 -21.17 -11.41 -40.92
C PHE A 672 -21.97 -12.66 -40.60
N GLU A 673 -21.54 -13.83 -41.08
CA GLU A 673 -22.16 -15.12 -40.80
C GLU A 673 -22.05 -15.41 -39.29
N GLY A 674 -20.87 -15.20 -38.69
CA GLY A 674 -20.65 -15.33 -37.24
C GLY A 674 -21.52 -14.38 -36.42
N LEU A 675 -21.55 -13.09 -36.79
CA LEU A 675 -22.39 -12.10 -36.12
C LEU A 675 -23.88 -12.44 -36.24
N ARG A 676 -24.33 -12.89 -37.42
CA ARG A 676 -25.72 -13.31 -37.64
C ARG A 676 -26.08 -14.54 -36.79
N SER A 677 -25.16 -15.50 -36.70
CA SER A 677 -25.36 -16.68 -35.84
C SER A 677 -25.47 -16.30 -34.37
N TYR A 678 -24.60 -15.41 -33.88
CA TYR A 678 -24.68 -14.88 -32.54
C TYR A 678 -26.04 -14.20 -32.26
N MET A 679 -26.50 -13.38 -33.18
CA MET A 679 -27.76 -12.65 -33.06
C MET A 679 -28.99 -13.56 -33.17
N ASN A 680 -28.90 -14.70 -33.85
CA ASN A 680 -30.01 -15.61 -34.00
C ASN A 680 -30.21 -16.56 -32.79
N GLY A 681 -29.26 -16.64 -31.88
CA GLY A 681 -29.40 -17.50 -30.70
C GLY A 681 -28.21 -17.48 -29.73
N GLY A 682 -27.01 -17.13 -30.21
CA GLY A 682 -25.80 -17.17 -29.39
C GLY A 682 -25.82 -16.25 -28.16
N TRP A 683 -26.50 -15.11 -28.22
CA TRP A 683 -26.66 -14.18 -27.09
C TRP A 683 -27.49 -14.78 -25.94
N ARG A 684 -28.37 -15.74 -26.21
CA ARG A 684 -29.11 -16.47 -25.14
C ARG A 684 -28.18 -17.35 -24.32
N ASN A 685 -27.20 -17.96 -24.95
CA ASN A 685 -26.16 -18.72 -24.25
C ASN A 685 -25.32 -17.80 -23.31
N ASP A 686 -25.15 -16.54 -23.69
CA ASP A 686 -24.51 -15.54 -22.80
C ASP A 686 -25.42 -15.23 -21.61
N LEU A 687 -26.72 -15.05 -21.85
CA LEU A 687 -27.71 -14.80 -20.81
C LEU A 687 -27.81 -15.96 -19.83
N ASP A 688 -27.86 -17.19 -20.35
CA ASP A 688 -27.91 -18.43 -19.55
C ASP A 688 -26.61 -18.62 -18.71
N SER A 689 -25.48 -18.04 -19.16
CA SER A 689 -24.19 -18.08 -18.45
C SER A 689 -24.01 -16.96 -17.45
N CYS A 690 -24.94 -15.99 -17.36
CA CYS A 690 -24.92 -14.91 -16.39
C CYS A 690 -25.34 -15.43 -14.99
N GLU A 691 -24.43 -15.41 -14.05
CA GLU A 691 -24.66 -15.95 -12.70
C GLU A 691 -25.37 -14.94 -11.79
N ASP A 692 -25.17 -13.63 -12.02
CA ASP A 692 -25.76 -12.57 -11.20
C ASP A 692 -26.39 -11.41 -12.01
N LEU A 693 -26.99 -10.45 -11.27
CA LEU A 693 -27.64 -9.28 -11.85
C LEU A 693 -26.64 -8.34 -12.54
N TYR A 694 -25.40 -8.29 -12.05
CA TYR A 694 -24.35 -7.45 -12.62
C TYR A 694 -23.93 -7.96 -14.01
N ASP A 695 -23.71 -9.25 -14.17
CA ASP A 695 -23.38 -9.87 -15.46
C ASP A 695 -24.49 -9.65 -16.50
N ARG A 696 -25.75 -9.75 -16.07
CA ARG A 696 -26.92 -9.48 -16.92
C ARG A 696 -27.01 -8.01 -17.32
N GLN A 697 -26.75 -7.08 -16.40
CA GLN A 697 -26.67 -5.65 -16.72
C GLN A 697 -25.55 -5.36 -17.73
N LYS A 698 -24.40 -5.99 -17.55
CA LYS A 698 -23.25 -5.86 -18.46
C LYS A 698 -23.55 -6.43 -19.86
N LEU A 699 -24.28 -7.52 -19.94
CA LEU A 699 -24.79 -8.07 -21.21
C LEU A 699 -25.67 -7.04 -21.92
N VAL A 700 -26.63 -6.42 -21.21
CA VAL A 700 -27.50 -5.37 -21.78
C VAL A 700 -26.69 -4.15 -22.23
N GLU A 701 -25.69 -3.74 -21.47
CA GLU A 701 -24.80 -2.64 -21.87
C GLU A 701 -24.05 -2.97 -23.17
N ASN A 702 -23.50 -4.17 -23.28
CA ASN A 702 -22.81 -4.63 -24.48
C ASN A 702 -23.75 -4.69 -25.70
N LEU A 703 -24.93 -5.29 -25.56
CA LEU A 703 -25.94 -5.34 -26.61
C LEU A 703 -26.45 -3.95 -27.00
N SER A 704 -26.59 -3.03 -26.00
CA SER A 704 -26.97 -1.64 -26.23
C SER A 704 -25.91 -0.89 -27.03
N ALA A 705 -24.63 -1.06 -26.68
CA ALA A 705 -23.51 -0.46 -27.42
C ALA A 705 -23.44 -0.97 -28.87
N LEU A 706 -23.71 -2.24 -29.08
CA LEU A 706 -23.82 -2.84 -30.41
C LEU A 706 -25.00 -2.27 -31.21
N ALA A 707 -26.15 -2.04 -30.57
CA ALA A 707 -27.34 -1.48 -31.20
C ALA A 707 -27.22 0.00 -31.57
N GLN A 708 -26.43 0.78 -30.88
CA GLN A 708 -26.21 2.23 -31.16
C GLN A 708 -25.46 2.48 -32.46
N ARG A 709 -24.79 1.51 -33.05
CA ARG A 709 -24.08 1.64 -34.32
C ARG A 709 -25.06 1.74 -35.47
N LYS A 710 -25.15 2.92 -36.08
CA LYS A 710 -26.18 3.36 -37.08
C LYS A 710 -26.45 2.38 -38.22
N GLN A 711 -25.50 1.60 -38.67
CA GLN A 711 -25.68 0.68 -39.81
C GLN A 711 -26.26 -0.66 -39.43
N ARG A 712 -26.32 -1.03 -38.15
CA ARG A 712 -26.62 -2.41 -37.69
C ARG A 712 -27.72 -2.50 -36.61
N SER A 713 -28.34 -1.39 -36.23
CA SER A 713 -29.33 -1.28 -35.14
C SER A 713 -30.52 -2.26 -35.26
N ARG A 714 -30.92 -2.63 -36.49
CA ARG A 714 -32.04 -3.52 -36.72
C ARG A 714 -31.78 -4.95 -36.24
N PHE A 715 -30.52 -5.40 -36.24
CA PHE A 715 -30.17 -6.77 -35.82
C PHE A 715 -30.15 -6.95 -34.31
N PHE A 716 -29.92 -5.87 -33.55
CA PHE A 716 -29.76 -5.93 -32.10
C PHE A 716 -31.02 -5.52 -31.34
N ALA A 717 -32.04 -4.98 -32.00
CA ALA A 717 -33.24 -4.44 -31.32
C ALA A 717 -34.07 -5.50 -30.58
N ALA A 718 -34.23 -6.71 -31.17
CA ALA A 718 -35.00 -7.77 -30.53
C ALA A 718 -34.23 -8.42 -29.36
N PRO A 719 -32.96 -8.86 -29.52
CA PRO A 719 -32.17 -9.37 -28.42
C PRO A 719 -32.02 -8.40 -27.23
N LEU A 720 -31.84 -7.12 -27.53
CA LEU A 720 -31.71 -6.08 -26.49
C LEU A 720 -33.03 -5.92 -25.69
N ARG A 721 -34.18 -5.98 -26.37
CA ARG A 721 -35.47 -5.88 -25.69
C ARG A 721 -35.69 -7.09 -24.78
N GLU A 722 -35.50 -8.31 -25.29
CA GLU A 722 -35.68 -9.54 -24.55
C GLU A 722 -34.76 -9.63 -23.32
N ALA A 723 -33.48 -9.26 -23.46
CA ALA A 723 -32.53 -9.19 -22.34
C ALA A 723 -32.94 -8.16 -21.27
N ARG A 724 -33.45 -6.98 -21.72
CA ARG A 724 -33.97 -5.95 -20.79
C ARG A 724 -35.21 -6.39 -20.03
N ASP A 725 -36.14 -7.03 -20.72
CA ASP A 725 -37.41 -7.49 -20.12
C ASP A 725 -37.13 -8.57 -19.07
N GLU A 726 -36.17 -9.45 -19.32
CA GLU A 726 -35.79 -10.50 -18.36
C GLU A 726 -35.05 -9.94 -17.13
N ILE A 727 -34.17 -8.97 -17.32
CA ILE A 727 -33.46 -8.27 -16.20
C ILE A 727 -34.48 -7.48 -15.37
N ALA A 728 -35.44 -6.80 -16.00
CA ALA A 728 -36.48 -6.05 -15.29
C ALA A 728 -37.33 -6.97 -14.41
N ALA A 729 -37.71 -8.16 -14.93
CA ALA A 729 -38.45 -9.15 -14.17
C ALA A 729 -37.73 -9.67 -12.93
N ILE A 730 -36.38 -9.70 -12.94
CA ILE A 730 -35.57 -10.12 -11.79
C ILE A 730 -35.37 -8.97 -10.79
N ALA A 731 -35.25 -7.73 -11.28
CA ALA A 731 -35.10 -6.55 -10.42
C ALA A 731 -36.37 -6.27 -9.59
N ASP A 732 -37.54 -6.50 -10.16
CA ASP A 732 -38.84 -6.34 -9.46
C ASP A 732 -39.03 -7.35 -8.29
N GLN A 733 -38.27 -8.43 -8.28
CA GLN A 733 -38.30 -9.44 -7.19
C GLN A 733 -37.35 -9.08 -6.02
N ALA A 734 -36.51 -8.04 -6.16
CA ALA A 734 -35.39 -7.73 -5.23
C ALA A 734 -35.57 -6.44 -4.40
N GLU A 735 -36.63 -5.63 -4.60
CA GLU A 735 -36.78 -4.34 -3.89
C GLU A 735 -37.71 -4.43 -2.67
N GLU A 736 -37.16 -4.35 -1.45
CA GLU A 736 -37.75 -3.68 -0.29
C GLU A 736 -36.78 -2.60 0.25
N PRO A 737 -37.23 -1.36 0.44
CA PRO A 737 -36.31 -0.28 0.84
C PRO A 737 -36.33 0.01 2.33
N THR A 738 -35.17 0.01 2.97
CA THR A 738 -35.00 0.64 4.29
C THR A 738 -34.31 2.00 4.17
N ARG A 739 -35.07 3.06 4.40
CA ARG A 739 -34.57 4.42 4.64
C ARG A 739 -34.15 4.55 6.10
N GLY A 740 -32.88 4.89 6.35
CA GLY A 740 -32.37 5.32 7.64
C GLY A 740 -31.79 6.72 7.55
N THR A 741 -32.42 7.68 8.20
CA THR A 741 -31.95 9.05 8.38
C THR A 741 -31.00 9.12 9.59
N GLY A 742 -29.74 9.45 9.37
CA GLY A 742 -28.76 9.71 10.43
C GLY A 742 -28.24 11.16 10.32
N SER A 743 -28.43 11.94 11.38
CA SER A 743 -27.89 13.30 11.55
C SER A 743 -26.35 13.29 11.65
N PRO A 744 -25.67 14.31 11.17
CA PRO A 744 -24.23 14.40 11.26
C PRO A 744 -23.79 14.95 12.62
N ASN A 745 -22.97 14.16 13.31
CA ASN A 745 -22.27 14.60 14.51
C ASN A 745 -21.04 15.42 14.07
N GLN A 746 -21.04 16.69 14.45
CA GLN A 746 -19.96 17.62 14.16
C GLN A 746 -18.78 17.34 15.10
N ASN A 747 -17.80 16.57 14.64
CA ASN A 747 -16.45 16.61 15.19
C ASN A 747 -15.68 17.72 14.47
N LEU A 748 -15.27 18.74 15.23
CA LEU A 748 -14.45 19.86 14.76
C LEU A 748 -13.16 19.33 14.11
N PRO A 749 -12.82 19.76 12.89
CA PRO A 749 -11.55 19.37 12.25
C PRO A 749 -10.39 20.01 13.03
N ARG A 750 -9.39 19.21 13.41
CA ARG A 750 -8.08 19.74 13.85
C ARG A 750 -7.55 20.66 12.77
N SER A 751 -7.13 21.87 13.14
CA SER A 751 -6.63 22.90 12.22
C SER A 751 -5.52 22.35 11.36
N SER A 752 -5.65 22.50 10.04
CA SER A 752 -4.58 22.16 9.09
C SER A 752 -3.39 23.09 9.32
N LEU A 753 -2.24 22.55 9.74
CA LEU A 753 -1.00 23.33 9.89
C LEU A 753 -0.62 23.97 8.55
N ASN A 754 -0.35 25.28 8.57
CA ASN A 754 0.21 26.00 7.44
C ASN A 754 1.75 25.99 7.47
N GLU A 755 2.39 26.44 6.41
CA GLU A 755 3.87 26.41 6.29
C GLU A 755 4.59 27.17 7.40
N SER A 756 4.04 28.27 7.87
CA SER A 756 4.64 29.05 8.95
C SER A 756 4.60 28.32 10.30
N GLU A 757 3.50 27.64 10.58
CA GLU A 757 3.34 26.80 11.78
C GLU A 757 4.29 25.59 11.73
N VAL A 758 4.44 24.99 10.55
CA VAL A 758 5.42 23.90 10.35
C VAL A 758 6.84 24.39 10.57
N LYS A 759 7.23 25.57 10.07
CA LYS A 759 8.57 26.13 10.30
C LYS A 759 8.83 26.36 11.78
N SER A 760 7.85 26.88 12.50
CA SER A 760 7.93 27.07 13.94
C SER A 760 8.10 25.75 14.69
N MET A 761 7.26 24.78 14.41
CA MET A 761 7.35 23.45 15.01
C MET A 761 8.76 22.84 14.82
N PHE A 762 9.36 22.98 13.63
CA PHE A 762 10.70 22.44 13.38
C PHE A 762 11.82 23.19 14.10
N GLN A 763 11.64 24.45 14.47
CA GLN A 763 12.63 25.18 15.30
C GLN A 763 12.77 24.58 16.70
N THR A 764 11.71 23.98 17.23
CA THR A 764 11.75 23.32 18.55
C THR A 764 12.57 22.02 18.54
N LEU A 765 12.87 21.45 17.37
CA LEU A 765 13.63 20.20 17.23
C LEU A 765 15.02 20.24 17.89
N LEU A 766 15.59 21.43 18.08
CA LEU A 766 16.92 21.64 18.67
C LEU A 766 16.87 22.20 20.10
N LEU A 767 15.69 22.53 20.63
CA LEU A 767 15.56 23.21 21.90
C LEU A 767 15.74 22.26 23.11
N ASP A 768 15.42 20.99 22.95
CA ASP A 768 15.68 20.00 23.99
C ASP A 768 17.14 19.56 23.93
N GLY A 769 17.88 19.93 24.98
CA GLY A 769 19.26 19.52 25.16
C GLY A 769 19.39 17.99 25.23
N SER A 770 19.65 17.35 24.10
CA SER A 770 20.19 16.00 24.02
C SER A 770 21.69 16.05 23.99
#